data_144d0e5e840480944c6a02d10e0233e9
#
_entry.id   144d0e5e840480944c6a02d10e0233e9
#
_cell.length_a   1.000
_cell.length_b   1.000
_cell.length_c   1.000
_cell.angle_alpha   90.00
_cell.angle_beta   90.00
_cell.angle_gamma   90.00
#
_symmetry.space_group_name_H-M   'P 1'
#
loop_
_entity.id
_entity.type
_entity.pdbx_description
1 polymer ?
#
loop_
_entity_poly.entity_id
_entity_poly.type
_entity_poly.pdbx_seq_one_letter_code
_entity_poly.pdbx_strand_id
1 'polypeptide(L)'
;MKTHRRLNRASSILSQVRIATASTLFILAATMAVLGAGKGGGGSTSTGPARPNANADAFTKGPTVDTSSVLVQLKGDPLSTYVRTKPAPGKKIDFNSDTVKSYRAQLSALRNDFKQWLQTNAPKAKVTGQYDISLNAVAVQLNGTPKSTIEQAPQVVLVQYQGIYYPTDNNDPDLALISAIAAWNQGGGAATAGAGVKVAVIDTGIDITHPCFDDTGYPAQTQLGDQNFTNNKVIAAKVFNNKAGKLGVTPEAIQDHGTHVAGTLGCNLDTPATVDGVDIPYDMSGVAPRVLLGNYNVFPGEVESARSEDILNALEAAYTDGFDIDNMSLGGGSSGAQDLLTKAVDDLDQAGFISAVAAGNSGPGSFTVESPGAAARALTAGASTVPHFVGAPLTVGASTFGVASGDFATVTSDLTAPLAVVLDGSNLSQACSAVSGVSGGIALISRGTCTFSTKIRNAQAAGAVAVIVVNNVAGDPTAMGQDGTPNQPTIPAYMVSLANKAALVGANGQSATIGAALAYFSTTNADIMAGFSSQGPTDVDFRVKPDVVAPGVNVLSSIPASFCDTPPCFAFFQGTSMATPHLAGSAAVVKGQHPTWSAAQVRSAIVNTADQGVLRDFQTGLSTVTNVNIIGSGRENLLSAVNAKVALDPVSVSFGSVPSGSSQTKTFNVTLTNLTGAAATFSLSIANTTGTGVTYSVTPSVSLGAGASGTATVTMTAAKGSSRGFHQATLNISGRGGSAHAAVFTFIK
;
A
#
# COMPACT_ATOMS: atom_id res chain seq x y z
N MET A 1 20.87 47.05 16.54
CA MET A 1 21.14 46.30 15.32
C MET A 1 22.38 45.45 15.49
N LYS A 2 22.32 44.37 16.26
CA LYS A 2 23.37 43.31 16.42
C LYS A 2 22.91 42.28 17.47
N THR A 3 21.75 41.62 17.31
CA THR A 3 21.30 40.54 18.24
C THR A 3 20.44 39.48 17.59
N HIS A 4 20.32 39.43 16.25
CA HIS A 4 19.43 38.43 15.58
C HIS A 4 20.18 37.37 14.73
N ARG A 5 21.48 37.14 14.93
CA ARG A 5 22.22 36.14 14.15
C ARG A 5 22.78 34.96 14.95
N ARG A 6 22.31 34.69 16.17
CA ARG A 6 22.82 33.56 16.97
C ARG A 6 21.76 32.53 17.38
N LEU A 7 20.50 32.68 16.96
CA LEU A 7 19.43 31.72 17.28
C LEU A 7 19.18 30.67 16.17
N ASN A 8 19.60 30.93 14.93
CA ASN A 8 19.28 30.01 13.82
C ASN A 8 20.29 28.84 13.63
N ARG A 9 21.35 28.74 14.43
CA ARG A 9 22.25 27.58 14.36
C ARG A 9 21.96 26.49 15.41
N ALA A 10 21.13 26.77 16.38
CA ALA A 10 20.75 25.79 17.42
C ALA A 10 19.52 24.95 17.02
N SER A 11 18.67 25.46 16.14
CA SER A 11 17.45 24.74 15.69
C SER A 11 17.74 23.62 14.69
N SER A 12 18.72 23.75 13.80
CA SER A 12 19.01 22.71 12.80
C SER A 12 19.67 21.45 13.39
N ILE A 13 20.42 21.60 14.50
CA ILE A 13 21.02 20.43 15.17
C ILE A 13 19.98 19.70 16.03
N LEU A 14 18.97 20.41 16.54
CA LEU A 14 17.90 19.80 17.34
C LEU A 14 16.87 19.06 16.48
N SER A 15 16.63 19.48 15.23
CA SER A 15 15.70 18.76 14.33
C SER A 15 16.24 17.41 13.90
N GLN A 16 17.52 17.29 13.61
CA GLN A 16 18.16 16.00 13.24
C GLN A 16 18.18 15.00 14.41
N VAL A 17 18.34 15.48 15.65
CA VAL A 17 18.32 14.62 16.84
C VAL A 17 16.89 14.12 17.14
N ARG A 18 15.85 14.87 16.74
CA ARG A 18 14.44 14.53 17.04
C ARG A 18 13.84 13.50 16.10
N ILE A 19 14.23 13.49 14.82
CA ILE A 19 13.83 12.43 13.88
C ILE A 19 14.37 11.06 14.35
N ALA A 20 15.59 11.04 14.89
CA ALA A 20 16.20 9.83 15.45
C ALA A 20 15.45 9.29 16.67
N THR A 21 14.93 10.15 17.57
CA THR A 21 14.25 9.70 18.79
C THR A 21 12.85 9.12 18.53
N ALA A 22 12.08 9.67 17.61
CA ALA A 22 10.77 9.11 17.26
C ALA A 22 10.91 7.73 16.59
N SER A 23 11.87 7.58 15.66
CA SER A 23 12.18 6.30 15.02
C SER A 23 12.75 5.26 16.00
N THR A 24 13.52 5.68 16.99
CA THR A 24 14.17 4.78 17.96
C THR A 24 13.17 4.20 18.97
N LEU A 25 12.15 4.95 19.38
CA LEU A 25 11.11 4.44 20.27
C LEU A 25 10.24 3.36 19.58
N PHE A 26 9.95 3.51 18.30
CA PHE A 26 9.21 2.52 17.51
C PHE A 26 9.99 1.21 17.29
N ILE A 27 11.31 1.29 17.13
CA ILE A 27 12.17 0.11 16.92
C ILE A 27 12.39 -0.66 18.24
N LEU A 28 12.42 0.00 19.39
CA LEU A 28 12.59 -0.67 20.68
C LEU A 28 11.36 -1.51 21.10
N ALA A 29 10.16 -1.07 20.78
CA ALA A 29 8.92 -1.82 21.02
C ALA A 29 8.88 -3.13 20.19
N ALA A 30 9.36 -3.10 18.95
CA ALA A 30 9.39 -4.28 18.07
C ALA A 30 10.44 -5.32 18.50
N THR A 31 11.53 -4.91 19.17
CA THR A 31 12.59 -5.83 19.60
C THR A 31 12.31 -6.56 20.92
N MET A 32 11.47 -6.02 21.79
CA MET A 32 11.11 -6.71 23.05
C MET A 32 10.07 -7.83 22.89
N ALA A 33 9.27 -7.83 21.80
CA ALA A 33 8.26 -8.86 21.58
C ALA A 33 8.80 -10.21 21.07
N VAL A 34 10.07 -10.29 20.65
CA VAL A 34 10.68 -11.52 20.09
C VAL A 34 11.24 -12.47 21.15
N LEU A 35 11.31 -12.09 22.42
CA LEU A 35 11.91 -12.90 23.48
C LEU A 35 10.96 -13.88 24.21
N GLY A 36 9.70 -13.99 23.78
CA GLY A 36 8.65 -14.73 24.52
C GLY A 36 8.11 -16.01 23.89
N ALA A 37 8.58 -16.50 22.76
CA ALA A 37 8.02 -17.71 22.15
C ALA A 37 9.08 -18.72 21.70
N GLY A 38 9.53 -19.51 22.63
CA GLY A 38 10.31 -20.72 22.38
C GLY A 38 9.67 -21.92 23.04
N LYS A 39 9.06 -22.83 22.26
CA LYS A 39 9.11 -24.29 22.28
C LYS A 39 7.85 -24.95 21.73
N GLY A 40 8.08 -25.89 20.82
CA GLY A 40 7.16 -26.98 20.49
C GLY A 40 6.90 -27.12 18.99
N GLY A 41 7.49 -27.88 18.37
CA GLY A 41 7.82 -29.02 17.60
C GLY A 41 6.66 -29.59 16.81
N GLY A 42 6.94 -30.10 15.62
CA GLY A 42 6.08 -31.00 14.87
C GLY A 42 6.04 -30.68 13.38
N GLY A 43 6.94 -31.28 12.61
CA GLY A 43 6.95 -31.18 11.16
C GLY A 43 5.81 -31.97 10.52
N SER A 44 5.34 -31.46 9.39
CA SER A 44 4.68 -32.24 8.36
C SER A 44 5.10 -31.66 7.02
N THR A 45 5.88 -32.45 6.27
CA THR A 45 6.26 -32.19 4.89
C THR A 45 5.09 -32.53 3.98
N SER A 46 4.53 -31.54 3.29
CA SER A 46 3.74 -31.79 2.10
C SER A 46 4.47 -31.16 0.91
N THR A 47 5.03 -32.01 0.07
CA THR A 47 5.58 -31.67 -1.23
C THR A 47 4.44 -31.45 -2.21
N GLY A 48 4.03 -30.19 -2.39
CA GLY A 48 3.26 -29.78 -3.55
C GLY A 48 4.22 -29.31 -4.67
N PRO A 49 3.84 -29.43 -5.96
CA PRO A 49 4.71 -29.04 -7.05
C PRO A 49 5.04 -27.55 -6.96
N ALA A 50 6.33 -27.23 -7.13
CA ALA A 50 6.82 -25.86 -7.19
C ALA A 50 6.07 -25.11 -8.29
N ARG A 51 5.31 -24.08 -7.91
CA ARG A 51 4.83 -23.08 -8.84
C ARG A 51 6.06 -22.34 -9.38
N PRO A 52 6.13 -22.04 -10.69
CA PRO A 52 7.19 -21.20 -11.22
C PRO A 52 7.17 -19.87 -10.45
N ASN A 53 8.36 -19.39 -10.09
CA ASN A 53 8.56 -18.09 -9.49
C ASN A 53 7.66 -17.07 -10.18
N ALA A 54 6.71 -16.50 -9.46
CA ALA A 54 6.10 -15.25 -9.84
C ALA A 54 7.24 -14.23 -9.72
N ASN A 55 7.88 -13.98 -10.84
CA ASN A 55 8.96 -13.03 -10.94
C ASN A 55 8.50 -11.67 -10.47
N ALA A 56 9.42 -11.01 -9.84
CA ALA A 56 9.60 -9.63 -9.54
C ALA A 56 9.18 -8.64 -10.63
N ASP A 57 7.94 -8.67 -11.13
CA ASP A 57 7.49 -7.84 -12.25
C ASP A 57 5.97 -7.55 -12.21
N ALA A 58 5.39 -7.31 -11.04
CA ALA A 58 4.01 -6.82 -11.00
C ALA A 58 3.89 -5.37 -11.54
N PHE A 59 5.01 -4.66 -11.68
CA PHE A 59 5.16 -3.40 -12.41
C PHE A 59 6.28 -3.43 -13.47
N THR A 60 7.00 -4.51 -13.64
CA THR A 60 7.81 -4.67 -14.84
C THR A 60 6.87 -5.02 -15.98
N LYS A 61 6.90 -4.19 -17.00
CA LYS A 61 6.26 -4.40 -18.29
C LYS A 61 6.36 -5.88 -18.62
N GLY A 62 5.22 -6.53 -18.89
CA GLY A 62 5.16 -7.90 -19.39
C GLY A 62 6.14 -8.12 -20.55
N PRO A 63 6.19 -9.26 -21.18
CA PRO A 63 7.17 -9.51 -22.24
C PRO A 63 7.14 -8.34 -23.24
N THR A 64 8.28 -7.70 -23.46
CA THR A 64 8.40 -6.56 -24.38
C THR A 64 8.16 -6.95 -25.83
N VAL A 65 8.05 -8.24 -26.10
CA VAL A 65 7.92 -8.82 -27.45
C VAL A 65 6.96 -10.01 -27.43
N ASP A 66 5.98 -10.01 -28.34
CA ASP A 66 5.15 -11.19 -28.64
C ASP A 66 5.84 -12.05 -29.68
N THR A 67 6.43 -13.16 -29.26
CA THR A 67 7.08 -14.13 -30.15
C THR A 67 6.12 -15.05 -30.91
N SER A 68 4.81 -14.97 -30.65
CA SER A 68 3.80 -15.74 -31.37
C SER A 68 3.35 -15.09 -32.67
N SER A 69 3.70 -13.80 -32.88
CA SER A 69 3.34 -13.02 -34.06
C SER A 69 4.48 -12.12 -34.54
N VAL A 70 4.46 -11.77 -35.84
CA VAL A 70 5.47 -10.95 -36.49
C VAL A 70 4.83 -9.82 -37.31
N LEU A 71 5.58 -8.73 -37.45
CA LEU A 71 5.35 -7.70 -38.45
C LEU A 71 6.34 -7.97 -39.61
N VAL A 72 5.82 -8.09 -40.83
CA VAL A 72 6.59 -8.43 -42.03
C VAL A 72 6.55 -7.25 -43.00
N GLN A 73 7.67 -6.58 -43.13
CA GLN A 73 7.84 -5.54 -44.14
C GLN A 73 8.10 -6.16 -45.51
N LEU A 74 7.35 -5.77 -46.52
CA LEU A 74 7.44 -6.20 -47.90
C LEU A 74 8.13 -5.15 -48.76
N LYS A 75 8.65 -5.59 -49.94
CA LYS A 75 9.23 -4.71 -50.95
C LYS A 75 8.23 -3.68 -51.44
N GLY A 76 8.72 -2.52 -51.81
CA GLY A 76 7.92 -1.37 -52.26
C GLY A 76 7.68 -0.31 -51.18
N ASP A 77 7.87 0.95 -51.55
CA ASP A 77 7.69 2.08 -50.63
C ASP A 77 6.21 2.20 -50.24
N PRO A 78 5.90 2.60 -49.00
CA PRO A 78 4.51 2.91 -48.65
C PRO A 78 4.01 4.20 -49.31
N LEU A 79 2.70 4.41 -49.27
CA LEU A 79 2.08 5.59 -49.89
C LEU A 79 2.63 6.90 -49.36
N SER A 80 3.05 6.95 -48.09
CA SER A 80 3.58 8.16 -47.44
C SER A 80 4.97 8.58 -47.93
N THR A 81 5.75 7.67 -48.52
CA THR A 81 7.13 7.95 -48.93
C THR A 81 7.37 7.75 -50.46
N TYR A 82 6.50 7.01 -51.13
CA TYR A 82 6.64 6.80 -52.57
C TYR A 82 6.53 8.15 -53.32
N VAL A 83 7.50 8.42 -54.20
CA VAL A 83 7.70 9.73 -54.86
C VAL A 83 6.45 10.31 -55.51
N ARG A 84 5.56 9.46 -56.06
CA ARG A 84 4.34 9.87 -56.78
C ARG A 84 3.11 10.02 -55.89
N THR A 85 3.13 9.46 -54.67
CA THR A 85 1.98 9.48 -53.75
C THR A 85 2.27 10.27 -52.45
N LYS A 86 3.55 10.54 -52.18
CA LYS A 86 4.00 11.34 -51.05
C LYS A 86 3.33 12.74 -51.12
N PRO A 87 2.62 13.17 -50.08
CA PRO A 87 1.99 14.46 -50.07
C PRO A 87 3.00 15.59 -49.96
N ALA A 88 2.67 16.76 -50.53
CA ALA A 88 3.44 17.96 -50.33
C ALA A 88 3.42 18.40 -48.84
N PRO A 89 4.43 19.15 -48.34
CA PRO A 89 4.46 19.66 -46.99
C PRO A 89 3.14 20.33 -46.59
N GLY A 90 2.59 19.95 -45.44
CA GLY A 90 1.31 20.45 -44.91
C GLY A 90 0.04 19.88 -45.55
N LYS A 91 0.17 18.95 -46.48
CA LYS A 91 -0.97 18.28 -47.14
C LYS A 91 -1.07 16.82 -46.67
N LYS A 92 -2.26 16.23 -46.86
CA LYS A 92 -2.51 14.77 -46.64
C LYS A 92 -2.52 14.06 -47.98
N ILE A 93 -2.35 12.76 -47.95
CA ILE A 93 -2.46 11.88 -49.15
C ILE A 93 -3.90 11.97 -49.65
N ASP A 94 -4.09 12.26 -50.94
CA ASP A 94 -5.39 12.22 -51.61
C ASP A 94 -5.68 10.78 -52.07
N PHE A 95 -6.42 10.04 -51.26
CA PHE A 95 -6.83 8.67 -51.52
C PHE A 95 -7.77 8.50 -52.71
N ASN A 96 -8.33 9.60 -53.24
CA ASN A 96 -9.24 9.61 -54.40
C ASN A 96 -8.48 9.75 -55.72
N SER A 97 -7.21 10.17 -55.70
CA SER A 97 -6.43 10.35 -56.92
C SER A 97 -6.13 9.00 -57.59
N ASP A 98 -6.16 9.00 -58.90
CA ASP A 98 -5.89 7.77 -59.71
C ASP A 98 -4.45 7.25 -59.51
N THR A 99 -3.50 8.15 -59.25
CA THR A 99 -2.11 7.78 -58.96
C THR A 99 -2.02 6.98 -57.65
N VAL A 100 -2.72 7.44 -56.57
CA VAL A 100 -2.73 6.74 -55.30
C VAL A 100 -3.46 5.40 -55.44
N LYS A 101 -4.62 5.34 -56.07
CA LYS A 101 -5.39 4.14 -56.33
C LYS A 101 -4.58 3.09 -57.10
N SER A 102 -3.91 3.52 -58.18
CA SER A 102 -3.09 2.64 -59.04
C SER A 102 -1.91 2.07 -58.26
N TYR A 103 -1.19 2.88 -57.47
CA TYR A 103 -0.04 2.42 -56.70
C TYR A 103 -0.48 1.53 -55.52
N ARG A 104 -1.59 1.85 -54.91
CA ARG A 104 -2.20 1.01 -53.86
C ARG A 104 -2.56 -0.39 -54.35
N ALA A 105 -3.03 -0.49 -55.60
CA ALA A 105 -3.29 -1.76 -56.26
C ALA A 105 -1.98 -2.56 -56.48
N GLN A 106 -0.87 -1.90 -56.82
CA GLN A 106 0.46 -2.56 -56.97
C GLN A 106 0.95 -3.12 -55.59
N LEU A 107 0.85 -2.32 -54.50
CA LEU A 107 1.18 -2.77 -53.15
C LEU A 107 0.28 -3.94 -52.69
N SER A 108 -1.00 -3.89 -53.07
CA SER A 108 -1.94 -4.99 -52.78
C SER A 108 -1.55 -6.28 -53.50
N ALA A 109 -1.08 -6.21 -54.76
CA ALA A 109 -0.56 -7.38 -55.52
C ALA A 109 0.62 -7.99 -54.79
N LEU A 110 1.62 -7.23 -54.37
CA LEU A 110 2.76 -7.71 -53.58
C LEU A 110 2.36 -8.45 -52.30
N ARG A 111 1.36 -7.90 -51.58
CA ARG A 111 0.83 -8.55 -50.38
C ARG A 111 0.09 -9.85 -50.73
N ASN A 112 -0.62 -9.90 -51.84
CA ASN A 112 -1.29 -11.11 -52.30
C ASN A 112 -0.29 -12.21 -52.71
N ASP A 113 0.79 -11.84 -53.40
CA ASP A 113 1.87 -12.76 -53.74
C ASP A 113 2.53 -13.37 -52.49
N PHE A 114 2.73 -12.54 -51.47
CA PHE A 114 3.22 -12.99 -50.17
C PHE A 114 2.23 -13.94 -49.47
N LYS A 115 0.93 -13.66 -49.52
CA LYS A 115 -0.10 -14.55 -48.96
C LYS A 115 -0.15 -15.90 -49.66
N GLN A 116 0.01 -15.94 -51.01
CA GLN A 116 0.11 -17.17 -51.76
C GLN A 116 1.37 -17.96 -51.37
N TRP A 117 2.48 -17.24 -51.19
CA TRP A 117 3.71 -17.87 -50.68
C TRP A 117 3.53 -18.50 -49.31
N LEU A 118 2.83 -17.79 -48.36
CA LEU A 118 2.51 -18.31 -47.05
C LEU A 118 1.68 -19.58 -47.11
N GLN A 119 0.67 -19.64 -47.96
CA GLN A 119 -0.19 -20.82 -48.11
C GLN A 119 0.60 -22.07 -48.48
N THR A 120 1.67 -21.90 -49.28
CA THR A 120 2.52 -23.01 -49.73
C THR A 120 3.60 -23.38 -48.73
N ASN A 121 4.29 -22.39 -48.14
CA ASN A 121 5.53 -22.60 -47.38
C ASN A 121 5.33 -22.50 -45.85
N ALA A 122 4.26 -21.88 -45.41
CA ALA A 122 3.92 -21.66 -44.00
C ALA A 122 2.39 -21.74 -43.74
N PRO A 123 1.73 -22.89 -44.06
CA PRO A 123 0.27 -23.01 -44.11
C PRO A 123 -0.42 -22.81 -42.76
N LYS A 124 0.32 -22.89 -41.65
CA LYS A 124 -0.19 -22.59 -40.30
C LYS A 124 -0.22 -21.08 -39.98
N ALA A 125 0.65 -20.30 -40.64
CA ALA A 125 0.74 -18.86 -40.41
C ALA A 125 -0.49 -18.14 -40.98
N LYS A 126 -1.00 -17.15 -40.27
CA LYS A 126 -2.22 -16.41 -40.63
C LYS A 126 -1.96 -14.92 -40.66
N VAL A 127 -2.28 -14.25 -41.78
CA VAL A 127 -2.24 -12.78 -41.86
C VAL A 127 -3.39 -12.20 -41.04
N THR A 128 -3.04 -11.30 -40.13
CA THR A 128 -4.00 -10.63 -39.18
C THR A 128 -4.15 -9.14 -39.48
N GLY A 129 -3.18 -8.53 -40.16
CA GLY A 129 -3.21 -7.11 -40.50
C GLY A 129 -2.51 -6.81 -41.81
N GLN A 130 -2.87 -5.68 -42.49
CA GLN A 130 -2.26 -5.24 -43.74
C GLN A 130 -2.10 -3.72 -43.72
N TYR A 131 -0.96 -3.24 -44.16
CA TYR A 131 -0.57 -1.81 -44.10
C TYR A 131 -0.03 -1.39 -45.47
N ASP A 132 -0.35 -0.17 -45.89
CA ASP A 132 0.14 0.44 -47.13
C ASP A 132 0.41 1.93 -47.06
N ILE A 133 0.07 2.57 -45.93
CA ILE A 133 0.23 4.02 -45.76
C ILE A 133 1.61 4.36 -45.17
N SER A 134 1.90 3.88 -43.96
CA SER A 134 3.15 4.15 -43.24
C SER A 134 4.25 3.10 -43.52
N LEU A 135 3.83 1.88 -43.80
CA LEU A 135 4.67 0.75 -44.19
C LEU A 135 3.96 -0.06 -45.28
N ASN A 136 4.69 -0.67 -46.22
CA ASN A 136 4.15 -1.76 -47.00
C ASN A 136 4.43 -3.06 -46.23
N ALA A 137 3.48 -3.50 -45.41
CA ALA A 137 3.68 -4.59 -44.47
C ALA A 137 2.43 -5.43 -44.24
N VAL A 138 2.61 -6.58 -43.59
CA VAL A 138 1.54 -7.42 -43.05
C VAL A 138 1.89 -7.87 -41.66
N ALA A 139 0.88 -7.99 -40.78
CA ALA A 139 1.02 -8.70 -39.51
C ALA A 139 0.66 -10.15 -39.70
N VAL A 140 1.44 -11.07 -39.09
CA VAL A 140 1.29 -12.51 -39.26
C VAL A 140 1.34 -13.22 -37.92
N GLN A 141 0.26 -13.92 -37.57
CA GLN A 141 0.25 -14.88 -36.45
C GLN A 141 0.98 -16.13 -36.89
N LEU A 142 2.03 -16.53 -36.18
CA LEU A 142 2.93 -17.63 -36.62
C LEU A 142 2.32 -19.03 -36.42
N ASN A 143 1.49 -19.25 -35.41
CA ASN A 143 0.86 -20.53 -35.10
C ASN A 143 1.82 -21.71 -35.09
N GLY A 144 3.03 -21.50 -34.51
CA GLY A 144 4.10 -22.49 -34.46
C GLY A 144 5.01 -22.53 -35.69
N THR A 145 4.81 -21.66 -36.69
CA THR A 145 5.74 -21.47 -37.80
C THR A 145 6.97 -20.69 -37.31
N PRO A 146 8.21 -21.15 -37.56
CA PRO A 146 9.39 -20.37 -37.19
C PRO A 146 9.45 -19.03 -37.93
N LYS A 147 9.89 -17.97 -37.26
CA LYS A 147 10.13 -16.64 -37.86
C LYS A 147 11.08 -16.74 -39.08
N SER A 148 12.12 -17.58 -38.99
CA SER A 148 13.08 -17.84 -40.06
C SER A 148 12.47 -18.43 -41.35
N THR A 149 11.34 -19.10 -41.24
CA THR A 149 10.60 -19.56 -42.44
C THR A 149 9.99 -18.36 -43.18
N ILE A 150 9.40 -17.40 -42.44
CA ILE A 150 8.80 -16.19 -43.05
C ILE A 150 9.86 -15.32 -43.71
N GLU A 151 11.06 -15.25 -43.16
CA GLU A 151 12.20 -14.49 -43.69
C GLU A 151 12.67 -14.96 -45.04
N GLN A 152 12.35 -16.20 -45.46
CA GLN A 152 12.72 -16.77 -46.75
C GLN A 152 11.82 -16.34 -47.92
N ALA A 153 10.70 -15.65 -47.63
CA ALA A 153 9.80 -15.23 -48.70
C ALA A 153 10.46 -14.14 -49.57
N PRO A 154 10.42 -14.28 -50.91
CA PRO A 154 11.14 -13.38 -51.81
C PRO A 154 10.63 -11.92 -51.80
N GLN A 155 9.43 -11.70 -51.29
CA GLN A 155 8.82 -10.38 -51.14
C GLN A 155 9.27 -9.66 -49.85
N VAL A 156 9.87 -10.36 -48.90
CA VAL A 156 10.20 -9.87 -47.56
C VAL A 156 11.46 -9.00 -47.55
N VAL A 157 11.42 -7.92 -46.82
CA VAL A 157 12.55 -7.03 -46.51
C VAL A 157 13.01 -7.23 -45.07
N LEU A 158 12.05 -7.29 -44.12
CA LEU A 158 12.33 -7.43 -42.71
C LEU A 158 11.18 -8.18 -42.03
N VAL A 159 11.54 -9.05 -41.08
CA VAL A 159 10.57 -9.69 -40.16
C VAL A 159 10.98 -9.40 -38.75
N GLN A 160 10.05 -8.80 -37.99
CA GLN A 160 10.25 -8.45 -36.60
C GLN A 160 9.13 -9.04 -35.77
N TYR A 161 9.46 -9.61 -34.59
CA TYR A 161 8.42 -9.94 -33.61
C TYR A 161 7.67 -8.66 -33.16
N GLN A 162 6.39 -8.77 -32.90
CA GLN A 162 5.61 -7.61 -32.51
C GLN A 162 6.03 -7.15 -31.09
N GLY A 163 6.33 -5.85 -30.94
CA GLY A 163 6.49 -5.23 -29.66
C GLY A 163 5.15 -5.20 -28.92
N ILE A 164 5.19 -5.39 -27.61
CA ILE A 164 4.06 -5.20 -26.72
C ILE A 164 4.25 -3.85 -26.03
N TYR A 165 3.25 -3.01 -26.13
CA TYR A 165 3.24 -1.65 -25.56
C TYR A 165 2.19 -1.57 -24.48
N TYR A 166 2.56 -1.04 -23.34
CA TYR A 166 1.66 -0.78 -22.22
C TYR A 166 1.42 0.72 -22.14
N PRO A 167 0.24 1.17 -21.67
CA PRO A 167 0.08 2.55 -21.24
C PRO A 167 1.17 2.88 -20.20
N THR A 168 1.80 4.03 -20.32
CA THR A 168 2.71 4.54 -19.29
C THR A 168 1.85 5.28 -18.26
N ASP A 169 1.22 4.54 -17.36
CA ASP A 169 0.58 5.13 -16.20
C ASP A 169 1.65 5.29 -15.13
N ASN A 170 2.07 6.50 -14.89
CA ASN A 170 2.83 6.89 -13.70
C ASN A 170 1.83 7.07 -12.55
N ASN A 171 1.24 5.97 -12.10
CA ASN A 171 0.29 6.00 -11.01
C ASN A 171 1.03 5.91 -9.67
N ASP A 172 0.56 6.70 -8.71
CA ASP A 172 0.91 6.55 -7.31
C ASP A 172 0.65 5.09 -6.88
N PRO A 173 1.69 4.35 -6.43
CA PRO A 173 1.55 2.94 -6.10
C PRO A 173 0.51 2.66 -5.01
N ASP A 174 0.33 3.56 -4.04
CA ASP A 174 -0.65 3.43 -2.97
C ASP A 174 -2.07 3.41 -3.56
N LEU A 175 -2.36 4.38 -4.42
CA LEU A 175 -3.66 4.52 -5.10
C LEU A 175 -3.93 3.36 -6.07
N ALA A 176 -2.88 2.84 -6.71
CA ALA A 176 -2.98 1.69 -7.59
C ALA A 176 -3.36 0.42 -6.81
N LEU A 177 -2.74 0.18 -5.64
CA LEU A 177 -3.04 -0.96 -4.78
C LEU A 177 -4.53 -1.00 -4.39
N ILE A 178 -5.10 0.12 -3.99
CA ILE A 178 -6.50 0.20 -3.55
C ILE A 178 -7.49 0.46 -4.70
N SER A 179 -7.03 0.50 -5.95
CA SER A 179 -7.86 0.78 -7.15
C SER A 179 -8.57 2.14 -7.12
N ALA A 180 -7.95 3.15 -6.51
CA ALA A 180 -8.55 4.47 -6.30
C ALA A 180 -8.89 5.19 -7.61
N ILE A 181 -7.97 5.22 -8.57
CA ILE A 181 -8.16 5.90 -9.86
C ILE A 181 -9.33 5.30 -10.65
N ALA A 182 -9.46 3.98 -10.64
CA ALA A 182 -10.58 3.30 -11.28
C ALA A 182 -11.92 3.66 -10.61
N ALA A 183 -11.94 3.81 -9.28
CA ALA A 183 -13.11 4.26 -8.53
C ALA A 183 -13.46 5.73 -8.83
N TRP A 184 -12.47 6.61 -8.93
CA TRP A 184 -12.68 8.01 -9.31
C TRP A 184 -13.32 8.13 -10.69
N ASN A 185 -12.83 7.37 -11.67
CA ASN A 185 -13.33 7.38 -13.04
C ASN A 185 -14.81 7.00 -13.14
N GLN A 186 -15.31 6.15 -12.24
CA GLN A 186 -16.73 5.84 -12.17
C GLN A 186 -17.56 6.96 -11.56
N GLY A 187 -16.99 7.76 -10.66
CA GLY A 187 -17.65 8.88 -9.99
C GLY A 187 -17.53 10.23 -10.70
N GLY A 188 -17.01 10.28 -11.92
CA GLY A 188 -16.81 11.53 -12.66
C GLY A 188 -15.37 12.03 -12.72
N GLY A 189 -14.40 11.19 -12.28
CA GLY A 189 -12.97 11.47 -12.32
C GLY A 189 -12.43 12.03 -11.00
N ALA A 190 -11.12 12.27 -10.96
CA ALA A 190 -10.42 12.79 -9.79
C ALA A 190 -10.96 14.14 -9.29
N ALA A 191 -11.49 14.98 -10.20
CA ALA A 191 -12.08 16.28 -9.86
C ALA A 191 -13.33 16.19 -8.97
N THR A 192 -13.92 15.00 -8.82
CA THR A 192 -15.09 14.74 -7.97
C THR A 192 -14.78 13.85 -6.77
N ALA A 193 -13.57 13.28 -6.70
CA ALA A 193 -13.18 12.32 -5.65
C ALA A 193 -13.14 13.00 -4.26
N GLY A 194 -14.13 12.70 -3.43
CA GLY A 194 -14.32 13.29 -2.11
C GLY A 194 -14.94 14.70 -2.10
N ALA A 195 -15.36 15.23 -3.27
CA ALA A 195 -15.92 16.58 -3.34
C ALA A 195 -17.16 16.74 -2.46
N GLY A 196 -17.18 17.80 -1.64
CA GLY A 196 -18.29 18.14 -0.74
C GLY A 196 -18.31 17.35 0.57
N VAL A 197 -17.45 16.33 0.72
CA VAL A 197 -17.29 15.57 1.97
C VAL A 197 -16.26 16.26 2.86
N LYS A 198 -16.51 16.27 4.18
CA LYS A 198 -15.64 16.88 5.18
C LYS A 198 -15.01 15.80 6.06
N VAL A 199 -13.67 15.79 6.15
CA VAL A 199 -12.93 14.85 6.99
C VAL A 199 -12.11 15.61 8.06
N ALA A 200 -12.34 15.30 9.31
CA ALA A 200 -11.58 15.82 10.44
C ALA A 200 -10.31 14.96 10.64
N VAL A 201 -9.15 15.57 10.60
CA VAL A 201 -7.87 14.92 10.96
C VAL A 201 -7.59 15.24 12.43
N ILE A 202 -7.78 14.23 13.30
CA ILE A 202 -7.53 14.34 14.75
C ILE A 202 -6.11 13.83 15.01
N ASP A 203 -5.13 14.77 14.96
CA ASP A 203 -3.71 14.42 14.90
C ASP A 203 -2.83 15.56 15.45
N THR A 204 -1.60 15.73 14.94
CA THR A 204 -0.56 16.69 15.37
C THR A 204 -0.61 18.04 14.65
N GLY A 205 -1.55 18.24 13.72
CA GLY A 205 -1.69 19.48 12.95
C GLY A 205 -1.48 19.27 11.44
N ILE A 206 -1.91 20.27 10.63
CA ILE A 206 -1.76 20.30 9.19
C ILE A 206 -1.03 21.57 8.77
N ASP A 207 0.08 21.45 8.03
CA ASP A 207 0.74 22.59 7.40
C ASP A 207 0.00 22.99 6.11
N ILE A 208 -0.86 23.99 6.22
CA ILE A 208 -1.68 24.48 5.10
C ILE A 208 -0.87 25.18 4.01
N THR A 209 0.40 25.49 4.25
CA THR A 209 1.28 26.11 3.25
C THR A 209 1.86 25.11 2.25
N HIS A 210 1.71 23.81 2.55
CA HIS A 210 2.16 22.73 1.65
C HIS A 210 1.28 22.67 0.39
N PRO A 211 1.84 22.45 -0.83
CA PRO A 211 1.07 22.37 -2.10
C PRO A 211 -0.08 21.36 -2.09
N CYS A 212 0.04 20.27 -1.32
CA CYS A 212 -1.05 19.32 -1.09
C CYS A 212 -2.34 19.97 -0.60
N PHE A 213 -2.26 21.13 0.03
CA PHE A 213 -3.39 21.82 0.66
C PHE A 213 -3.65 23.22 0.08
N ASP A 214 -3.04 23.54 -1.08
CA ASP A 214 -3.37 24.74 -1.84
C ASP A 214 -4.88 24.74 -2.15
N ASP A 215 -5.55 25.84 -1.81
CA ASP A 215 -6.99 25.99 -1.96
C ASP A 215 -7.43 26.59 -3.32
N THR A 216 -6.49 26.73 -4.26
CA THR A 216 -6.79 27.21 -5.62
C THR A 216 -7.83 26.31 -6.28
N GLY A 217 -8.94 26.94 -6.72
CA GLY A 217 -10.06 26.21 -7.35
C GLY A 217 -11.03 25.54 -6.37
N TYR A 218 -10.88 25.77 -5.06
CA TYR A 218 -11.92 25.44 -4.08
C TYR A 218 -12.91 26.61 -3.95
N PRO A 219 -14.22 26.35 -3.81
CA PRO A 219 -15.17 27.40 -3.53
C PRO A 219 -14.94 27.94 -2.09
N ALA A 220 -15.29 29.22 -1.88
CA ALA A 220 -15.18 29.83 -0.57
C ALA A 220 -15.93 29.02 0.52
N GLN A 221 -15.26 28.75 1.62
CA GLN A 221 -15.77 27.97 2.76
C GLN A 221 -15.90 28.83 4.01
N THR A 222 -16.84 28.48 4.88
CA THR A 222 -16.84 28.99 6.24
C THR A 222 -15.69 28.36 7.00
N GLN A 223 -14.76 29.18 7.48
CA GLN A 223 -13.58 28.74 8.23
C GLN A 223 -13.87 28.76 9.73
N LEU A 224 -13.44 27.71 10.43
CA LEU A 224 -13.73 27.47 11.84
C LEU A 224 -12.44 27.41 12.67
N GLY A 225 -12.46 28.01 13.86
CA GLY A 225 -11.30 28.01 14.76
C GLY A 225 -10.30 29.11 14.42
N ASP A 226 -8.99 28.80 14.47
CA ASP A 226 -7.92 29.77 14.20
C ASP A 226 -7.71 29.93 12.69
N GLN A 227 -8.12 31.08 12.16
CA GLN A 227 -8.08 31.36 10.72
C GLN A 227 -6.65 31.55 10.16
N ASN A 228 -5.63 31.64 10.98
CA ASN A 228 -4.25 31.67 10.51
C ASN A 228 -3.79 30.29 10.00
N PHE A 229 -4.52 29.21 10.35
CA PHE A 229 -4.24 27.82 10.01
C PHE A 229 -5.37 27.20 9.20
N THR A 230 -6.18 27.99 8.50
CA THR A 230 -7.26 27.55 7.62
C THR A 230 -7.17 28.18 6.24
N ASN A 231 -7.77 27.52 5.26
CA ASN A 231 -8.01 28.01 3.91
C ASN A 231 -9.31 27.37 3.36
N ASN A 232 -9.61 27.45 2.06
CA ASN A 232 -10.82 26.86 1.52
C ASN A 232 -10.76 25.33 1.35
N LYS A 233 -9.59 24.69 1.58
CA LYS A 233 -9.44 23.23 1.62
C LYS A 233 -9.35 22.71 3.05
N VAL A 234 -8.57 23.35 3.91
CA VAL A 234 -8.49 23.05 5.34
C VAL A 234 -9.38 24.06 6.07
N ILE A 235 -10.65 23.70 6.29
CA ILE A 235 -11.71 24.63 6.67
C ILE A 235 -11.90 24.80 8.18
N ALA A 236 -11.19 24.00 8.98
CA ALA A 236 -11.21 24.13 10.44
C ALA A 236 -9.79 23.96 10.99
N ALA A 237 -9.44 24.73 12.05
CA ALA A 237 -8.19 24.56 12.77
C ALA A 237 -8.42 24.85 14.27
N LYS A 238 -8.36 23.80 15.11
CA LYS A 238 -8.67 23.85 16.54
C LYS A 238 -7.69 23.00 17.33
N VAL A 239 -7.48 23.36 18.62
CA VAL A 239 -6.62 22.64 19.56
C VAL A 239 -7.43 22.02 20.67
N PHE A 240 -7.19 20.73 20.93
CA PHE A 240 -7.85 19.96 21.96
C PHE A 240 -6.81 19.23 22.81
N ASN A 241 -6.23 19.92 23.77
CA ASN A 241 -5.31 19.30 24.73
C ASN A 241 -5.35 20.08 26.04
N ASN A 242 -5.48 19.38 27.14
CA ASN A 242 -5.58 20.00 28.47
C ASN A 242 -4.31 20.77 28.90
N LYS A 243 -3.21 20.58 28.23
CA LYS A 243 -1.95 21.32 28.42
C LYS A 243 -1.89 22.58 27.56
N ALA A 244 -2.72 22.73 26.53
CA ALA A 244 -2.65 23.79 25.53
C ALA A 244 -2.75 25.20 26.15
N GLY A 245 -3.72 25.44 27.02
CA GLY A 245 -3.92 26.75 27.67
C GLY A 245 -2.75 27.21 28.55
N LYS A 246 -1.94 26.28 29.06
CA LYS A 246 -0.74 26.58 29.86
C LYS A 246 0.50 26.83 28.96
N LEU A 247 0.53 26.26 27.79
CA LEU A 247 1.69 26.31 26.88
C LEU A 247 1.51 27.37 25.79
N GLY A 248 0.32 27.94 25.61
CA GLY A 248 0.02 28.94 24.59
C GLY A 248 0.17 28.38 23.16
N VAL A 249 -0.06 27.09 22.97
CA VAL A 249 0.09 26.40 21.67
C VAL A 249 -1.09 26.66 20.74
N THR A 250 -0.83 26.61 19.45
CA THR A 250 -1.76 26.83 18.34
C THR A 250 -2.03 25.54 17.58
N PRO A 251 -2.94 25.52 16.59
CA PRO A 251 -3.12 24.38 15.69
C PRO A 251 -1.96 24.11 14.73
N GLU A 252 -0.89 24.89 14.78
CA GLU A 252 0.29 24.78 13.93
C GLU A 252 0.87 23.36 13.94
N ALA A 253 1.27 22.87 12.74
CA ALA A 253 1.90 21.59 12.58
C ALA A 253 3.40 21.65 12.97
N ILE A 254 3.69 21.52 14.26
CA ILE A 254 5.06 21.48 14.79
C ILE A 254 5.67 20.08 14.66
N GLN A 255 4.83 19.05 14.60
CA GLN A 255 5.20 17.66 14.35
C GLN A 255 4.79 17.26 12.93
N ASP A 256 5.46 16.29 12.34
CA ASP A 256 5.30 15.91 10.91
C ASP A 256 4.09 15.00 10.65
N HIS A 257 3.65 14.21 11.63
CA HIS A 257 2.72 13.11 11.49
C HIS A 257 1.35 13.54 10.92
N GLY A 258 0.70 14.58 11.46
CA GLY A 258 -0.63 15.00 11.03
C GLY A 258 -0.68 15.55 9.60
N THR A 259 0.39 16.26 9.17
CA THR A 259 0.52 16.73 7.79
C THR A 259 0.69 15.56 6.84
N HIS A 260 1.45 14.51 7.22
CA HIS A 260 1.61 13.29 6.44
C HIS A 260 0.27 12.54 6.28
N VAL A 261 -0.44 12.35 7.36
CA VAL A 261 -1.77 11.72 7.39
C VAL A 261 -2.77 12.48 6.51
N ALA A 262 -2.80 13.82 6.63
CA ALA A 262 -3.69 14.67 5.84
C ALA A 262 -3.38 14.60 4.34
N GLY A 263 -2.10 14.51 3.96
CA GLY A 263 -1.67 14.37 2.58
C GLY A 263 -2.08 13.02 1.98
N THR A 264 -1.85 11.92 2.69
CA THR A 264 -2.29 10.59 2.27
C THR A 264 -3.80 10.53 2.05
N LEU A 265 -4.58 11.17 2.93
CA LEU A 265 -6.03 11.26 2.81
C LEU A 265 -6.47 12.12 1.63
N GLY A 266 -5.90 13.32 1.49
CA GLY A 266 -6.50 14.35 0.67
C GLY A 266 -5.54 15.33 0.00
N CYS A 267 -4.26 15.00 -0.26
CA CYS A 267 -3.37 15.82 -1.06
C CYS A 267 -4.03 16.18 -2.41
N ASN A 268 -3.84 17.39 -2.87
CA ASN A 268 -4.32 17.83 -4.19
C ASN A 268 -3.80 16.92 -5.29
N LEU A 269 -4.62 16.74 -6.32
CA LEU A 269 -4.28 15.92 -7.48
C LEU A 269 -3.00 16.43 -8.16
N ASP A 270 -2.17 15.50 -8.61
CA ASP A 270 -0.97 15.73 -9.41
C ASP A 270 0.02 16.71 -8.74
N THR A 271 0.30 16.50 -7.44
CA THR A 271 1.30 17.29 -6.70
C THR A 271 2.69 16.67 -6.87
N PRO A 272 3.65 17.34 -7.56
CA PRO A 272 5.01 16.82 -7.73
C PRO A 272 5.71 16.64 -6.37
N ALA A 273 6.41 15.52 -6.21
CA ALA A 273 7.09 15.17 -4.97
C ALA A 273 8.59 14.91 -5.19
N THR A 274 9.40 15.38 -4.23
CA THR A 274 10.84 15.11 -4.17
C THR A 274 11.19 14.67 -2.74
N VAL A 275 11.92 13.56 -2.59
CA VAL A 275 12.37 13.05 -1.30
C VAL A 275 13.90 12.97 -1.30
N ASP A 276 14.55 13.62 -0.34
CA ASP A 276 16.01 13.66 -0.21
C ASP A 276 16.74 14.03 -1.52
N GLY A 277 16.17 14.94 -2.31
CA GLY A 277 16.71 15.39 -3.59
C GLY A 277 16.45 14.43 -4.76
N VAL A 278 15.66 13.39 -4.57
CA VAL A 278 15.23 12.46 -5.64
C VAL A 278 13.82 12.79 -6.07
N ASP A 279 13.65 13.14 -7.33
CA ASP A 279 12.33 13.35 -7.92
C ASP A 279 11.58 12.01 -7.98
N ILE A 280 10.37 11.99 -7.44
CA ILE A 280 9.49 10.84 -7.51
C ILE A 280 8.91 10.74 -8.93
N PRO A 281 8.94 9.55 -9.57
CA PRO A 281 8.58 9.42 -11.00
C PRO A 281 7.08 9.52 -11.32
N TYR A 282 6.28 9.93 -10.37
CA TYR A 282 4.84 10.19 -10.51
C TYR A 282 4.45 11.39 -9.62
N ASP A 283 3.37 12.05 -9.96
CA ASP A 283 2.80 13.12 -9.16
C ASP A 283 1.90 12.52 -8.07
N MET A 284 2.11 12.93 -6.82
CA MET A 284 1.37 12.44 -5.66
C MET A 284 -0.07 12.98 -5.64
N SER A 285 -0.99 12.17 -5.16
CA SER A 285 -2.37 12.57 -4.85
C SER A 285 -2.85 11.84 -3.59
N GLY A 286 -3.68 12.49 -2.79
CA GLY A 286 -4.40 11.79 -1.72
C GLY A 286 -5.52 10.90 -2.29
N VAL A 287 -6.04 9.98 -1.48
CA VAL A 287 -7.15 9.08 -1.88
C VAL A 287 -8.42 9.86 -2.25
N ALA A 288 -8.66 10.98 -1.59
CA ALA A 288 -9.79 11.88 -1.84
C ALA A 288 -9.31 13.31 -2.12
N PRO A 289 -8.71 13.61 -3.31
CA PRO A 289 -8.03 14.88 -3.55
C PRO A 289 -8.94 16.12 -3.49
N ARG A 290 -10.25 15.95 -3.56
CA ARG A 290 -11.22 17.07 -3.50
C ARG A 290 -11.97 17.17 -2.18
N VAL A 291 -11.57 16.43 -1.16
CA VAL A 291 -12.14 16.47 0.19
C VAL A 291 -11.86 17.82 0.86
N LEU A 292 -12.74 18.24 1.75
CA LEU A 292 -12.50 19.34 2.68
C LEU A 292 -11.96 18.79 4.01
N LEU A 293 -10.88 19.37 4.50
CA LEU A 293 -10.17 18.90 5.68
C LEU A 293 -10.42 19.79 6.90
N GLY A 294 -10.31 19.21 8.08
CA GLY A 294 -10.26 19.93 9.34
C GLY A 294 -9.05 19.50 10.16
N ASN A 295 -8.31 20.47 10.67
CA ASN A 295 -7.18 20.28 11.58
C ASN A 295 -7.68 20.33 13.03
N TYR A 296 -7.85 19.16 13.65
CA TYR A 296 -8.25 18.98 15.05
C TYR A 296 -7.05 18.48 15.85
N ASN A 297 -6.17 19.42 16.22
CA ASN A 297 -4.86 19.10 16.81
C ASN A 297 -5.01 18.70 18.29
N VAL A 298 -4.75 17.41 18.59
CA VAL A 298 -4.72 16.85 19.96
C VAL A 298 -3.31 16.67 20.51
N PHE A 299 -2.27 16.91 19.71
CA PHE A 299 -0.84 16.88 20.05
C PHE A 299 -0.14 18.20 19.71
N PRO A 300 -0.62 19.35 20.20
CA PRO A 300 -0.13 20.67 19.77
C PRO A 300 1.29 20.95 20.27
N GLY A 301 2.08 21.61 19.45
CA GLY A 301 3.46 21.92 19.76
C GLY A 301 4.29 20.64 19.97
N GLU A 302 5.03 20.58 21.05
CA GLU A 302 5.87 19.44 21.45
C GLU A 302 5.11 18.43 22.36
N VAL A 303 3.79 18.45 22.37
CA VAL A 303 3.00 17.55 23.23
C VAL A 303 2.88 16.18 22.56
N GLU A 304 3.48 15.16 23.17
CA GLU A 304 3.54 13.80 22.64
C GLU A 304 2.37 12.89 23.07
N SER A 305 1.42 13.39 23.89
CA SER A 305 0.33 12.58 24.40
C SER A 305 -0.97 13.36 24.55
N ALA A 306 -2.09 12.72 24.18
CA ALA A 306 -3.44 13.18 24.40
C ALA A 306 -4.15 12.28 25.43
N ARG A 307 -5.15 12.80 26.12
CA ARG A 307 -6.04 12.03 26.96
C ARG A 307 -7.30 11.63 26.17
N SER A 308 -8.03 10.63 26.66
CA SER A 308 -9.36 10.32 26.12
C SER A 308 -10.29 11.53 26.09
N GLU A 309 -10.19 12.43 27.09
CA GLU A 309 -10.92 13.71 27.15
C GLU A 309 -10.58 14.63 25.95
N ASP A 310 -9.29 14.76 25.61
CA ASP A 310 -8.84 15.62 24.52
C ASP A 310 -9.37 15.10 23.18
N ILE A 311 -9.28 13.78 22.95
CA ILE A 311 -9.77 13.11 21.74
C ILE A 311 -11.30 13.20 21.66
N LEU A 312 -12.02 12.97 22.77
CA LEU A 312 -13.48 13.06 22.80
C LEU A 312 -13.95 14.49 22.51
N ASN A 313 -13.28 15.51 23.07
CA ASN A 313 -13.58 16.90 22.75
C ASN A 313 -13.37 17.22 21.26
N ALA A 314 -12.33 16.67 20.64
CA ALA A 314 -12.08 16.81 19.20
C ALA A 314 -13.17 16.13 18.37
N LEU A 315 -13.57 14.91 18.72
CA LEU A 315 -14.64 14.15 18.05
C LEU A 315 -15.99 14.89 18.11
N GLU A 316 -16.41 15.35 19.29
CA GLU A 316 -17.67 16.09 19.45
C GLU A 316 -17.65 17.44 18.72
N ALA A 317 -16.49 18.12 18.71
CA ALA A 317 -16.31 19.35 17.96
C ALA A 317 -16.39 19.10 16.46
N ALA A 318 -15.74 18.07 15.92
CA ALA A 318 -15.79 17.71 14.52
C ALA A 318 -17.21 17.38 14.05
N TYR A 319 -17.94 16.59 14.84
CA TYR A 319 -19.35 16.29 14.58
C TYR A 319 -20.23 17.57 14.60
N THR A 320 -20.04 18.44 15.60
CA THR A 320 -20.79 19.70 15.74
C THR A 320 -20.48 20.68 14.62
N ASP A 321 -19.24 20.71 14.12
CA ASP A 321 -18.78 21.50 12.99
C ASP A 321 -19.30 20.98 11.63
N GLY A 322 -20.01 19.86 11.65
CA GLY A 322 -20.66 19.26 10.47
C GLY A 322 -19.70 18.49 9.59
N PHE A 323 -18.68 17.86 10.15
CA PHE A 323 -17.84 16.90 9.45
C PHE A 323 -18.56 15.55 9.31
N ASP A 324 -18.24 14.80 8.28
CA ASP A 324 -18.86 13.52 7.94
C ASP A 324 -18.05 12.32 8.45
N ILE A 325 -16.74 12.50 8.51
CA ILE A 325 -15.75 11.45 8.77
C ILE A 325 -14.67 12.05 9.68
N ASP A 326 -14.07 11.22 10.54
CA ASP A 326 -12.79 11.52 11.16
C ASP A 326 -11.70 10.50 10.77
N ASN A 327 -10.45 10.96 10.84
CA ASN A 327 -9.26 10.16 10.78
C ASN A 327 -8.52 10.23 12.10
N MET A 328 -8.41 9.12 12.81
CA MET A 328 -7.65 8.98 14.06
C MET A 328 -6.47 8.03 13.84
N SER A 329 -5.36 8.57 13.36
CA SER A 329 -4.09 7.85 13.20
C SER A 329 -3.33 7.77 14.54
N LEU A 330 -4.04 7.34 15.58
CA LEU A 330 -3.55 7.28 16.97
C LEU A 330 -4.10 6.03 17.67
N GLY A 331 -3.47 5.65 18.76
CA GLY A 331 -3.90 4.54 19.58
C GLY A 331 -3.22 4.53 20.96
N GLY A 332 -3.78 3.76 21.87
CA GLY A 332 -3.26 3.62 23.23
C GLY A 332 -4.34 3.18 24.22
N GLY A 333 -4.12 3.45 25.50
CA GLY A 333 -5.07 3.11 26.55
C GLY A 333 -5.20 1.61 26.79
N SER A 334 -6.44 1.12 26.93
CA SER A 334 -6.72 -0.29 27.17
C SER A 334 -6.64 -1.07 25.87
N SER A 335 -5.67 -1.96 25.72
CA SER A 335 -5.54 -2.83 24.55
C SER A 335 -6.78 -3.73 24.43
N GLY A 336 -7.57 -3.51 23.38
CA GLY A 336 -8.73 -4.32 23.06
C GLY A 336 -9.94 -4.25 23.99
N ALA A 337 -9.87 -3.56 25.11
CA ALA A 337 -10.99 -3.40 26.04
C ALA A 337 -12.01 -2.35 25.52
N GLN A 338 -13.30 -2.57 25.80
CA GLN A 338 -14.31 -1.56 25.59
C GLN A 338 -14.21 -0.46 26.66
N ASP A 339 -13.61 0.66 26.31
CA ASP A 339 -13.57 1.87 27.15
C ASP A 339 -14.62 2.91 26.70
N LEU A 340 -14.67 4.06 27.38
CA LEU A 340 -15.64 5.10 27.06
C LEU A 340 -15.37 5.79 25.71
N LEU A 341 -14.12 5.81 25.25
CA LEU A 341 -13.77 6.40 23.96
C LEU A 341 -14.23 5.50 22.81
N THR A 342 -14.04 4.17 22.91
CA THR A 342 -14.59 3.21 21.94
C THR A 342 -16.11 3.27 21.87
N LYS A 343 -16.76 3.45 23.04
CA LYS A 343 -18.20 3.64 23.09
C LYS A 343 -18.65 4.91 22.40
N ALA A 344 -17.94 6.02 22.57
CA ALA A 344 -18.24 7.30 21.92
C ALA A 344 -18.14 7.16 20.38
N VAL A 345 -17.11 6.47 19.86
CA VAL A 345 -16.98 6.15 18.44
C VAL A 345 -18.18 5.34 17.94
N ASP A 346 -18.60 4.31 18.69
CA ASP A 346 -19.77 3.48 18.32
C ASP A 346 -21.08 4.29 18.30
N ASP A 347 -21.25 5.22 19.24
CA ASP A 347 -22.44 6.06 19.33
C ASP A 347 -22.46 7.14 18.21
N LEU A 348 -21.30 7.71 17.84
CA LEU A 348 -21.17 8.66 16.73
C LEU A 348 -21.43 8.01 15.37
N ASP A 349 -21.00 6.76 15.15
CA ASP A 349 -21.35 6.01 13.91
C ASP A 349 -22.88 5.88 13.75
N GLN A 350 -23.59 5.64 14.85
CA GLN A 350 -25.06 5.59 14.84
C GLN A 350 -25.69 6.97 14.56
N ALA A 351 -24.97 8.05 14.86
CA ALA A 351 -25.35 9.41 14.51
C ALA A 351 -24.95 9.82 13.08
N GLY A 352 -24.34 8.90 12.31
CA GLY A 352 -23.97 9.10 10.90
C GLY A 352 -22.53 9.57 10.67
N PHE A 353 -21.68 9.59 11.70
CA PHE A 353 -20.28 10.00 11.64
C PHE A 353 -19.37 8.78 11.51
N ILE A 354 -18.49 8.75 10.52
CA ILE A 354 -17.62 7.60 10.23
C ILE A 354 -16.25 7.84 10.87
N SER A 355 -15.83 6.95 11.77
CA SER A 355 -14.48 7.02 12.35
C SER A 355 -13.55 6.00 11.72
N ALA A 356 -12.54 6.48 10.97
CA ALA A 356 -11.42 5.68 10.50
C ALA A 356 -10.30 5.71 11.56
N VAL A 357 -9.85 4.53 12.02
CA VAL A 357 -8.99 4.43 13.19
C VAL A 357 -7.85 3.43 12.97
N ALA A 358 -6.65 3.77 13.44
CA ALA A 358 -5.50 2.85 13.42
C ALA A 358 -5.74 1.65 14.35
N ALA A 359 -5.35 0.45 13.89
CA ALA A 359 -5.39 -0.73 14.75
C ALA A 359 -4.33 -0.68 15.88
N GLY A 360 -3.26 0.10 15.69
CA GLY A 360 -2.08 0.17 16.54
C GLY A 360 -0.87 -0.53 15.94
N ASN A 361 0.29 -0.34 16.54
CA ASN A 361 1.59 -0.82 16.03
C ASN A 361 2.27 -1.80 17.01
N SER A 362 1.48 -2.54 17.78
CA SER A 362 1.92 -3.46 18.84
C SER A 362 1.91 -4.93 18.40
N GLY A 363 1.82 -5.23 17.07
CA GLY A 363 1.93 -6.57 16.49
C GLY A 363 3.33 -7.19 16.65
N PRO A 364 3.53 -8.45 16.24
CA PRO A 364 2.58 -9.36 15.57
C PRO A 364 1.75 -10.23 16.52
N GLY A 365 1.65 -9.93 17.80
CA GLY A 365 0.87 -10.70 18.76
C GLY A 365 -0.63 -10.52 18.63
N SER A 366 -1.41 -11.55 19.02
CA SER A 366 -2.86 -11.42 19.15
C SER A 366 -3.24 -10.54 20.35
N PHE A 367 -4.45 -9.96 20.36
CA PHE A 367 -4.96 -9.07 21.39
C PHE A 367 -4.15 -7.77 21.56
N THR A 368 -3.64 -7.25 20.47
CA THR A 368 -2.81 -6.02 20.48
C THR A 368 -3.52 -4.81 19.88
N VAL A 369 -4.77 -4.95 19.41
CA VAL A 369 -5.55 -3.82 18.88
C VAL A 369 -5.83 -2.80 19.99
N GLU A 370 -5.52 -1.54 19.72
CA GLU A 370 -5.56 -0.44 20.68
C GLU A 370 -6.90 0.30 20.65
N SER A 371 -7.21 1.07 21.71
CA SER A 371 -8.32 2.02 21.74
C SER A 371 -7.91 3.30 20.98
N PRO A 372 -8.81 3.93 20.15
CA PRO A 372 -10.19 3.54 19.89
C PRO A 372 -10.39 2.56 18.72
N GLY A 373 -9.34 2.03 18.08
CA GLY A 373 -9.42 1.05 16.98
C GLY A 373 -10.18 -0.24 17.36
N ALA A 374 -10.26 -0.55 18.65
CA ALA A 374 -11.07 -1.66 19.16
C ALA A 374 -12.59 -1.43 19.12
N ALA A 375 -13.09 -0.23 18.81
CA ALA A 375 -14.52 0.07 18.76
C ALA A 375 -15.27 -0.81 17.73
N ALA A 376 -16.50 -1.23 18.06
CA ALA A 376 -17.28 -2.15 17.22
C ALA A 376 -17.62 -1.55 15.85
N ARG A 377 -17.82 -0.23 15.82
CA ARG A 377 -18.28 0.52 14.66
C ARG A 377 -17.19 1.40 14.02
N ALA A 378 -15.96 1.41 14.57
CA ALA A 378 -14.82 2.01 13.88
C ALA A 378 -14.51 1.26 12.59
N LEU A 379 -14.06 1.99 11.55
CA LEU A 379 -13.41 1.45 10.37
C LEU A 379 -11.91 1.32 10.69
N THR A 380 -11.49 0.15 11.15
CA THR A 380 -10.16 -0.05 11.74
C THR A 380 -9.16 -0.59 10.74
N ALA A 381 -8.05 0.14 10.56
CA ALA A 381 -7.01 -0.14 9.59
C ALA A 381 -5.86 -1.01 10.12
N GLY A 382 -5.61 -2.16 9.49
CA GLY A 382 -4.32 -2.84 9.53
C GLY A 382 -3.40 -2.35 8.41
N ALA A 383 -2.08 -2.63 8.49
CA ALA A 383 -1.08 -2.10 7.58
C ALA A 383 -0.39 -3.17 6.74
N SER A 384 -0.22 -2.92 5.43
CA SER A 384 0.62 -3.68 4.50
C SER A 384 1.58 -2.78 3.73
N THR A 385 2.52 -3.40 2.99
CA THR A 385 3.58 -2.68 2.28
C THR A 385 3.13 -2.13 0.94
N VAL A 386 3.74 -0.99 0.57
CA VAL A 386 3.76 -0.40 -0.77
C VAL A 386 5.11 -0.72 -1.43
N PRO A 387 5.17 -1.06 -2.73
CA PRO A 387 6.36 -1.61 -3.36
C PRO A 387 7.32 -0.54 -3.89
N HIS A 388 7.75 0.39 -3.07
CA HIS A 388 8.71 1.43 -3.45
C HIS A 388 9.45 2.05 -2.25
N PHE A 389 10.59 2.69 -2.53
CA PHE A 389 11.32 3.52 -1.57
C PHE A 389 12.40 4.34 -2.27
N VAL A 390 12.97 5.34 -1.58
CA VAL A 390 14.20 6.04 -1.97
C VAL A 390 15.37 5.50 -1.17
N GLY A 391 16.49 5.22 -1.83
CA GLY A 391 17.69 4.68 -1.18
C GLY A 391 18.93 4.78 -2.04
N ALA A 392 20.07 4.31 -1.53
CA ALA A 392 21.32 4.27 -2.28
C ALA A 392 21.35 3.04 -3.21
N PRO A 393 21.95 3.12 -4.42
CA PRO A 393 22.19 1.96 -5.25
C PRO A 393 23.41 1.16 -4.77
N LEU A 394 23.24 -0.14 -4.57
CA LEU A 394 24.33 -1.11 -4.40
C LEU A 394 24.47 -1.90 -5.70
N THR A 395 25.53 -1.69 -6.45
CA THR A 395 25.80 -2.40 -7.70
C THR A 395 26.83 -3.49 -7.49
N VAL A 396 26.50 -4.74 -7.89
CA VAL A 396 27.42 -5.89 -7.83
C VAL A 396 27.34 -6.61 -9.19
N GLY A 397 28.42 -6.58 -9.93
CA GLY A 397 28.42 -7.05 -11.33
C GLY A 397 27.46 -6.24 -12.20
N ALA A 398 26.50 -6.89 -12.83
CA ALA A 398 25.46 -6.25 -13.66
C ALA A 398 24.16 -5.96 -12.89
N SER A 399 24.08 -6.29 -11.59
CA SER A 399 22.87 -6.16 -10.79
C SER A 399 22.95 -4.95 -9.87
N THR A 400 21.87 -4.18 -9.79
CA THR A 400 21.73 -3.06 -8.85
C THR A 400 20.61 -3.36 -7.86
N PHE A 401 20.87 -3.14 -6.58
CA PHE A 401 19.97 -3.35 -5.45
C PHE A 401 19.76 -2.01 -4.73
N GLY A 402 18.55 -1.68 -4.36
CA GLY A 402 18.28 -0.56 -3.48
C GLY A 402 18.64 -0.90 -2.02
N VAL A 403 19.29 0.02 -1.33
CA VAL A 403 19.64 -0.13 0.09
C VAL A 403 19.28 1.13 0.89
N ALA A 404 18.81 0.94 2.13
CA ALA A 404 18.45 2.03 3.04
C ALA A 404 19.47 2.19 4.15
N SER A 405 19.79 3.42 4.53
CA SER A 405 20.74 3.73 5.62
C SER A 405 20.05 3.71 7.00
N GLY A 406 19.66 4.84 7.50
CA GLY A 406 19.20 5.11 8.87
C GLY A 406 20.18 6.04 9.60
N ASP A 407 20.39 5.82 10.90
CA ASP A 407 21.20 6.69 11.76
C ASP A 407 22.72 6.54 11.55
N PHE A 408 23.15 5.60 10.72
CA PHE A 408 24.58 5.34 10.49
C PHE A 408 25.15 6.21 9.36
N ALA A 409 26.48 6.32 9.30
CA ALA A 409 27.15 7.04 8.25
C ALA A 409 26.75 6.50 6.86
N THR A 410 26.66 7.42 5.90
CA THR A 410 26.43 7.14 4.48
C THR A 410 27.68 7.45 3.66
N VAL A 411 27.78 6.93 2.45
CA VAL A 411 28.85 7.31 1.54
C VAL A 411 28.62 8.73 1.00
N THR A 412 29.69 9.53 0.92
CA THR A 412 29.66 10.89 0.36
C THR A 412 30.15 10.95 -1.09
N SER A 413 30.75 9.87 -1.55
CA SER A 413 31.13 9.57 -2.94
C SER A 413 31.03 8.07 -3.14
N ASP A 414 30.93 7.61 -4.38
CA ASP A 414 30.81 6.19 -4.69
C ASP A 414 31.93 5.39 -4.03
N LEU A 415 31.57 4.36 -3.27
CA LEU A 415 32.48 3.46 -2.56
C LEU A 415 32.53 2.11 -3.26
N THR A 416 33.68 1.78 -3.85
CA THR A 416 33.89 0.47 -4.50
C THR A 416 34.88 -0.37 -3.71
N ALA A 417 34.46 -1.59 -3.33
CA ALA A 417 35.32 -2.57 -2.65
C ALA A 417 34.80 -3.99 -2.90
N PRO A 418 35.59 -5.05 -2.62
CA PRO A 418 35.10 -6.42 -2.71
C PRO A 418 33.97 -6.67 -1.71
N LEU A 419 32.91 -7.37 -2.16
CA LEU A 419 31.86 -7.85 -1.25
C LEU A 419 32.38 -9.03 -0.43
N ALA A 420 32.41 -8.88 0.89
CA ALA A 420 32.93 -9.89 1.82
C ALA A 420 31.78 -10.51 2.60
N VAL A 421 31.35 -11.72 2.21
CA VAL A 421 30.27 -12.47 2.87
C VAL A 421 30.77 -13.08 4.17
N VAL A 422 30.18 -12.73 5.29
CA VAL A 422 30.53 -13.29 6.61
C VAL A 422 29.60 -14.46 6.93
N LEU A 423 30.15 -15.66 7.07
CA LEU A 423 29.38 -16.86 7.38
C LEU A 423 29.61 -17.33 8.82
N ASP A 424 28.55 -17.87 9.44
CA ASP A 424 28.57 -18.64 10.67
C ASP A 424 28.02 -20.03 10.33
N GLY A 425 28.95 -20.99 10.13
CA GLY A 425 28.63 -22.24 9.48
C GLY A 425 28.14 -22.05 8.06
N SER A 426 26.93 -22.52 7.75
CA SER A 426 26.28 -22.34 6.43
C SER A 426 25.40 -21.10 6.34
N ASN A 427 25.21 -20.36 7.45
CA ASN A 427 24.33 -19.21 7.51
C ASN A 427 25.10 -17.90 7.39
N LEU A 428 24.43 -16.87 6.85
CA LEU A 428 24.95 -15.52 6.91
C LEU A 428 25.03 -15.07 8.37
N SER A 429 26.22 -14.66 8.80
CA SER A 429 26.49 -14.29 10.20
C SER A 429 25.67 -13.07 10.63
N GLN A 430 25.21 -13.07 11.87
CA GLN A 430 24.63 -11.89 12.49
C GLN A 430 25.66 -10.89 13.00
N ALA A 431 26.96 -11.23 12.97
CA ALA A 431 28.05 -10.42 13.48
C ALA A 431 27.83 -9.91 14.94
N CYS A 432 27.19 -10.72 15.78
CA CYS A 432 26.99 -10.39 17.20
C CYS A 432 28.25 -10.54 18.04
N SER A 433 29.27 -11.19 17.51
CA SER A 433 30.64 -11.32 18.06
C SER A 433 31.65 -10.92 17.00
N ALA A 434 32.94 -10.92 17.35
CA ALA A 434 34.03 -10.58 16.43
C ALA A 434 33.94 -11.42 15.15
N VAL A 435 34.11 -10.77 14.00
CA VAL A 435 34.13 -11.38 12.66
C VAL A 435 35.52 -11.27 12.05
N SER A 436 35.77 -11.97 10.95
CA SER A 436 37.03 -11.91 10.20
C SER A 436 36.80 -12.03 8.71
N GLY A 437 37.84 -11.77 7.91
CA GLY A 437 37.77 -11.92 6.46
C GLY A 437 37.09 -10.75 5.72
N VAL A 438 36.89 -9.61 6.38
CA VAL A 438 36.21 -8.43 5.81
C VAL A 438 37.13 -7.21 5.61
N SER A 439 38.41 -7.36 5.92
CA SER A 439 39.36 -6.24 5.84
C SER A 439 39.44 -5.66 4.42
N GLY A 440 39.23 -4.35 4.31
CA GLY A 440 39.20 -3.62 3.03
C GLY A 440 37.97 -3.90 2.16
N GLY A 441 37.01 -4.70 2.62
CA GLY A 441 35.80 -5.07 1.89
C GLY A 441 34.51 -4.46 2.44
N ILE A 442 33.44 -4.58 1.69
CA ILE A 442 32.06 -4.31 2.13
C ILE A 442 31.54 -5.59 2.78
N ALA A 443 31.36 -5.57 4.10
CA ALA A 443 30.90 -6.75 4.84
C ALA A 443 29.42 -7.02 4.61
N LEU A 444 29.05 -8.22 4.15
CA LEU A 444 27.66 -8.67 4.07
C LEU A 444 27.33 -9.53 5.29
N ILE A 445 26.38 -9.06 6.09
CA ILE A 445 25.94 -9.71 7.34
C ILE A 445 24.41 -9.74 7.43
N SER A 446 23.85 -10.46 8.40
CA SER A 446 22.40 -10.61 8.58
C SER A 446 21.88 -9.76 9.76
N ARG A 447 20.68 -9.21 9.61
CA ARG A 447 19.85 -8.77 10.75
C ARG A 447 19.60 -9.96 11.68
N GLY A 448 19.32 -9.71 12.97
CA GLY A 448 19.03 -10.79 13.95
C GLY A 448 18.95 -10.25 15.37
N THR A 449 19.57 -10.93 16.34
CA THR A 449 19.30 -10.74 17.77
C THR A 449 20.05 -9.57 18.43
N CYS A 450 21.24 -9.19 17.97
CA CYS A 450 21.98 -8.05 18.53
C CYS A 450 21.69 -6.76 17.76
N THR A 451 22.02 -5.62 18.38
CA THR A 451 21.77 -4.28 17.82
C THR A 451 22.57 -4.04 16.52
N PHE A 452 22.08 -3.16 15.65
CA PHE A 452 22.81 -2.79 14.43
C PHE A 452 24.17 -2.17 14.78
N SER A 453 24.24 -1.30 15.79
CA SER A 453 25.51 -0.73 16.27
C SER A 453 26.53 -1.80 16.63
N THR A 454 26.12 -2.87 17.32
CA THR A 454 27.02 -4.00 17.67
C THR A 454 27.54 -4.72 16.43
N LYS A 455 26.66 -5.03 15.47
CA LYS A 455 27.01 -5.73 14.22
C LYS A 455 28.02 -4.93 13.39
N ILE A 456 27.70 -3.65 13.18
CA ILE A 456 28.52 -2.76 12.36
C ILE A 456 29.86 -2.48 13.04
N ARG A 457 29.90 -2.33 14.38
CA ARG A 457 31.11 -2.15 15.17
C ARG A 457 32.04 -3.37 15.06
N ASN A 458 31.50 -4.60 15.12
CA ASN A 458 32.29 -5.82 14.96
C ASN A 458 32.88 -5.95 13.55
N ALA A 459 32.13 -5.59 12.51
CA ALA A 459 32.63 -5.54 11.14
C ALA A 459 33.70 -4.45 10.95
N GLN A 460 33.50 -3.26 11.52
CA GLN A 460 34.45 -2.17 11.51
C GLN A 460 35.77 -2.57 12.22
N ALA A 461 35.68 -3.20 13.38
CA ALA A 461 36.85 -3.68 14.13
C ALA A 461 37.64 -4.75 13.34
N ALA A 462 37.00 -5.48 12.45
CA ALA A 462 37.64 -6.45 11.55
C ALA A 462 38.15 -5.82 10.25
N GLY A 463 38.08 -4.48 10.11
CA GLY A 463 38.63 -3.72 8.98
C GLY A 463 37.70 -3.58 7.79
N ALA A 464 36.39 -3.82 7.91
CA ALA A 464 35.43 -3.52 6.86
C ALA A 464 35.38 -2.01 6.55
N VAL A 465 35.20 -1.65 5.29
CA VAL A 465 35.09 -0.23 4.84
C VAL A 465 33.64 0.22 4.79
N ALA A 466 32.69 -0.71 4.69
CA ALA A 466 31.26 -0.48 4.80
C ALA A 466 30.53 -1.80 5.19
N VAL A 467 29.28 -1.73 5.56
CA VAL A 467 28.45 -2.88 5.93
C VAL A 467 27.13 -2.88 5.17
N ILE A 468 26.75 -4.03 4.62
CA ILE A 468 25.40 -4.31 4.12
C ILE A 468 24.76 -5.34 5.06
N VAL A 469 23.67 -4.96 5.69
CA VAL A 469 22.86 -5.81 6.55
C VAL A 469 21.69 -6.37 5.76
N VAL A 470 21.64 -7.67 5.56
CA VAL A 470 20.46 -8.32 4.95
C VAL A 470 19.34 -8.37 5.96
N ASN A 471 18.15 -7.88 5.59
CA ASN A 471 16.97 -7.96 6.42
C ASN A 471 16.60 -9.43 6.72
N ASN A 472 15.92 -9.69 7.84
CA ASN A 472 15.46 -11.04 8.26
C ASN A 472 13.94 -11.21 8.13
N VAL A 473 13.23 -10.19 7.64
CA VAL A 473 11.81 -10.21 7.32
C VAL A 473 11.60 -9.73 5.88
N ALA A 474 10.48 -10.11 5.29
CA ALA A 474 10.11 -9.71 3.94
C ALA A 474 9.79 -8.20 3.87
N GLY A 475 9.83 -7.67 2.67
CA GLY A 475 9.60 -6.25 2.38
C GLY A 475 10.87 -5.54 1.92
N ASP A 476 10.74 -4.24 1.75
CA ASP A 476 11.83 -3.35 1.36
C ASP A 476 12.81 -3.13 2.53
N PRO A 477 14.02 -2.65 2.25
CA PRO A 477 14.95 -2.32 3.31
C PRO A 477 14.39 -1.20 4.19
N THR A 478 14.65 -1.27 5.49
CA THR A 478 14.21 -0.27 6.47
C THR A 478 15.39 0.46 7.06
N ALA A 479 15.18 1.68 7.53
CA ALA A 479 16.17 2.45 8.26
C ALA A 479 16.69 1.69 9.49
N MET A 480 17.97 1.75 9.76
CA MET A 480 18.64 1.09 10.89
C MET A 480 18.93 2.09 12.01
N GLY A 481 18.33 1.90 13.18
CA GLY A 481 18.55 2.74 14.35
C GLY A 481 19.86 2.41 15.11
N GLN A 482 20.52 3.45 15.65
CA GLN A 482 21.62 3.32 16.61
C GLN A 482 21.10 2.87 17.99
N ASP A 483 21.93 2.21 18.78
CA ASP A 483 21.59 1.73 20.12
C ASP A 483 21.87 2.73 21.26
N GLY A 484 22.26 3.98 20.94
CA GLY A 484 22.52 5.05 21.89
C GLY A 484 23.78 4.85 22.77
N THR A 485 24.54 3.79 22.53
CA THR A 485 25.79 3.58 23.29
C THR A 485 26.90 4.58 22.88
N PRO A 486 27.85 4.91 23.78
CA PRO A 486 28.90 5.87 23.47
C PRO A 486 29.80 5.34 22.37
N ASN A 487 30.28 4.89 21.70
CA ASN A 487 31.14 4.33 20.66
C ASN A 487 30.37 3.79 19.47
N GLN A 488 29.57 4.65 18.85
CA GLN A 488 28.89 4.27 17.61
C GLN A 488 29.89 3.97 16.48
N PRO A 489 29.61 3.00 15.62
CA PRO A 489 30.44 2.75 14.45
C PRO A 489 30.40 3.95 13.49
N THR A 490 31.52 4.18 12.79
CA THR A 490 31.70 5.36 11.92
C THR A 490 31.76 5.02 10.43
N ILE A 491 31.77 3.74 10.06
CA ILE A 491 31.78 3.33 8.65
C ILE A 491 30.35 3.34 8.08
N PRO A 492 30.20 3.56 6.76
CA PRO A 492 28.90 3.49 6.10
C PRO A 492 28.19 2.16 6.31
N ALA A 493 26.88 2.22 6.58
CA ALA A 493 26.11 1.01 6.77
C ALA A 493 24.69 1.15 6.20
N TYR A 494 24.24 0.10 5.50
CA TYR A 494 22.97 0.06 4.82
C TYR A 494 22.28 -1.29 5.03
N MET A 495 20.95 -1.29 4.92
CA MET A 495 20.13 -2.50 4.88
C MET A 495 19.75 -2.83 3.45
N VAL A 496 19.72 -4.11 3.11
CA VAL A 496 19.15 -4.65 1.87
C VAL A 496 17.99 -5.59 2.18
N SER A 497 17.03 -5.72 1.26
CA SER A 497 15.88 -6.62 1.44
C SER A 497 16.29 -8.10 1.58
N LEU A 498 15.47 -8.87 2.32
CA LEU A 498 15.66 -10.33 2.47
C LEU A 498 15.68 -11.05 1.12
N ALA A 499 14.87 -10.63 0.16
CA ALA A 499 14.77 -11.22 -1.17
C ALA A 499 16.12 -11.23 -1.92
N ASN A 500 16.99 -10.26 -1.66
CA ASN A 500 18.28 -10.10 -2.33
C ASN A 500 19.41 -10.95 -1.70
N LYS A 501 19.14 -11.63 -0.58
CA LYS A 501 20.14 -12.43 0.18
C LYS A 501 20.89 -13.42 -0.70
N ALA A 502 20.18 -14.24 -1.48
CA ALA A 502 20.78 -15.32 -2.25
C ALA A 502 21.72 -14.77 -3.34
N ALA A 503 21.31 -13.72 -4.03
CA ALA A 503 22.12 -13.08 -5.07
C ALA A 503 23.41 -12.48 -4.50
N LEU A 504 23.31 -11.77 -3.38
CA LEU A 504 24.48 -11.14 -2.74
C LEU A 504 25.44 -12.17 -2.12
N VAL A 505 24.92 -13.22 -1.48
CA VAL A 505 25.76 -14.31 -0.96
C VAL A 505 26.51 -15.01 -2.09
N GLY A 506 25.85 -15.24 -3.25
CA GLY A 506 26.47 -15.83 -4.45
C GLY A 506 27.53 -14.92 -5.11
N ALA A 507 27.53 -13.63 -4.81
CA ALA A 507 28.47 -12.64 -5.34
C ALA A 507 29.69 -12.40 -4.44
N ASN A 508 29.94 -13.27 -3.47
CA ASN A 508 31.10 -13.15 -2.57
C ASN A 508 32.42 -12.94 -3.32
N GLY A 509 33.20 -11.95 -2.93
CA GLY A 509 34.48 -11.59 -3.54
C GLY A 509 34.37 -10.75 -4.81
N GLN A 510 33.19 -10.53 -5.37
CA GLN A 510 32.98 -9.62 -6.49
C GLN A 510 33.12 -8.15 -6.07
N SER A 511 33.50 -7.30 -7.01
CA SER A 511 33.52 -5.85 -6.79
C SER A 511 32.09 -5.35 -6.60
N ALA A 512 31.85 -4.61 -5.51
CA ALA A 512 30.59 -3.98 -5.19
C ALA A 512 30.77 -2.48 -5.06
N THR A 513 29.84 -1.69 -5.58
CA THR A 513 29.85 -0.22 -5.48
C THR A 513 28.59 0.24 -4.78
N ILE A 514 28.75 1.00 -3.70
CA ILE A 514 27.65 1.75 -3.07
C ILE A 514 27.67 3.16 -3.65
N GLY A 515 26.63 3.55 -4.38
CA GLY A 515 26.51 4.88 -4.97
C GLY A 515 26.12 5.93 -3.93
N ALA A 516 26.70 7.13 -4.05
CA ALA A 516 26.39 8.25 -3.17
C ALA A 516 25.08 8.96 -3.55
N ALA A 517 24.72 8.96 -4.82
CA ALA A 517 23.47 9.54 -5.28
C ALA A 517 22.31 8.59 -4.96
N LEU A 518 21.31 9.10 -4.24
CA LEU A 518 20.09 8.36 -3.97
C LEU A 518 19.26 8.18 -5.25
N ALA A 519 18.41 7.16 -5.28
CA ALA A 519 17.53 6.86 -6.38
C ALA A 519 16.18 6.32 -5.87
N TYR A 520 15.15 6.48 -6.68
CA TYR A 520 13.86 5.84 -6.46
C TYR A 520 13.91 4.37 -6.92
N PHE A 521 13.42 3.48 -6.09
CA PHE A 521 13.31 2.05 -6.38
C PHE A 521 11.85 1.62 -6.37
N SER A 522 11.39 1.07 -7.49
CA SER A 522 10.16 0.28 -7.54
C SER A 522 10.50 -1.17 -7.25
N THR A 523 9.70 -1.85 -6.45
CA THR A 523 9.93 -3.22 -5.99
C THR A 523 8.71 -4.11 -6.21
N THR A 524 8.79 -5.37 -5.78
CA THR A 524 7.67 -6.33 -5.83
C THR A 524 7.10 -6.64 -4.45
N ASN A 525 7.45 -5.83 -3.48
CA ASN A 525 7.11 -6.06 -2.08
C ASN A 525 5.73 -5.45 -1.70
N ALA A 526 4.77 -5.45 -2.64
CA ALA A 526 3.39 -5.07 -2.36
C ALA A 526 2.68 -6.09 -1.46
N ASP A 527 1.69 -5.63 -0.69
CA ASP A 527 0.76 -6.51 0.03
C ASP A 527 1.39 -7.44 1.09
N ILE A 528 2.58 -7.14 1.57
CA ILE A 528 3.17 -7.86 2.69
C ILE A 528 2.66 -7.22 3.98
N MET A 529 2.07 -8.02 4.87
CA MET A 529 1.60 -7.52 6.16
C MET A 529 2.75 -6.89 6.95
N ALA A 530 2.53 -5.73 7.53
CA ALA A 530 3.50 -5.12 8.42
C ALA A 530 3.60 -5.93 9.73
N GLY A 531 4.82 -6.30 10.13
CA GLY A 531 5.02 -7.08 11.35
C GLY A 531 4.57 -6.36 12.63
N PHE A 532 4.55 -5.03 12.61
CA PHE A 532 4.05 -4.22 13.73
C PHE A 532 2.52 -4.05 13.74
N SER A 533 1.81 -4.33 12.65
CA SER A 533 0.35 -4.14 12.60
C SER A 533 -0.34 -4.93 13.70
N SER A 534 -1.08 -4.23 14.56
CA SER A 534 -1.81 -4.84 15.68
C SER A 534 -2.86 -5.82 15.20
N GLN A 535 -3.06 -6.89 15.98
CA GLN A 535 -3.90 -8.03 15.62
C GLN A 535 -4.96 -8.30 16.66
N GLY A 536 -6.15 -8.66 16.17
CA GLY A 536 -7.24 -9.16 17.02
C GLY A 536 -7.01 -10.57 17.57
N PRO A 537 -8.08 -11.12 18.13
CA PRO A 537 -9.36 -10.49 18.42
C PRO A 537 -9.25 -9.45 19.53
N THR A 538 -10.29 -8.63 19.73
CA THR A 538 -10.37 -7.76 20.91
C THR A 538 -10.46 -8.57 22.20
N ASP A 539 -9.97 -8.02 23.33
CA ASP A 539 -9.82 -8.77 24.60
C ASP A 539 -11.15 -9.23 25.22
N VAL A 540 -12.16 -8.36 25.24
CA VAL A 540 -13.34 -8.60 26.08
C VAL A 540 -14.40 -9.42 25.34
N ASP A 541 -14.71 -9.05 24.12
CA ASP A 541 -15.80 -9.63 23.33
C ASP A 541 -15.31 -10.43 22.13
N PHE A 542 -14.02 -10.51 21.92
CA PHE A 542 -13.36 -11.30 20.89
C PHE A 542 -13.83 -10.94 19.48
N ARG A 543 -14.08 -9.65 19.20
CA ARG A 543 -14.40 -9.18 17.86
C ARG A 543 -13.20 -9.31 16.93
N VAL A 544 -13.49 -9.52 15.66
CA VAL A 544 -12.47 -9.45 14.60
C VAL A 544 -12.07 -7.99 14.42
N LYS A 545 -10.78 -7.73 14.55
CA LYS A 545 -10.09 -6.47 14.24
C LYS A 545 -8.65 -6.79 13.80
N PRO A 546 -8.01 -5.98 12.90
CA PRO A 546 -8.60 -4.85 12.17
C PRO A 546 -9.81 -5.28 11.32
N ASP A 547 -10.60 -4.33 10.82
CA ASP A 547 -11.70 -4.66 9.91
C ASP A 547 -11.19 -4.97 8.50
N VAL A 548 -10.15 -4.24 8.07
CA VAL A 548 -9.58 -4.30 6.73
C VAL A 548 -8.12 -3.81 6.76
N VAL A 549 -7.32 -4.18 5.78
CA VAL A 549 -5.92 -3.76 5.63
C VAL A 549 -5.80 -2.72 4.51
N ALA A 550 -4.95 -1.73 4.72
CA ALA A 550 -4.63 -0.70 3.73
C ALA A 550 -3.11 -0.48 3.61
N PRO A 551 -2.61 0.23 2.59
CA PRO A 551 -1.22 0.62 2.47
C PRO A 551 -0.74 1.38 3.72
N GLY A 552 0.32 0.89 4.37
CA GLY A 552 0.79 1.46 5.64
C GLY A 552 2.30 1.32 5.89
N VAL A 553 3.08 0.86 4.89
CA VAL A 553 4.55 0.82 4.95
C VAL A 553 5.11 1.38 3.65
N ASN A 554 6.07 2.27 3.73
CA ASN A 554 6.60 3.06 2.62
C ASN A 554 5.51 3.92 1.95
N VAL A 555 4.64 4.54 2.74
CA VAL A 555 3.65 5.48 2.24
C VAL A 555 4.30 6.85 2.07
N LEU A 556 4.31 7.35 0.84
CA LEU A 556 4.80 8.70 0.52
C LEU A 556 3.73 9.73 0.83
N SER A 557 4.06 10.78 1.56
CA SER A 557 3.16 11.90 1.78
C SER A 557 3.87 13.19 2.16
N SER A 558 3.09 14.29 2.24
CA SER A 558 3.56 15.61 2.64
C SER A 558 3.96 15.66 4.11
N ILE A 559 4.99 16.44 4.42
CA ILE A 559 5.37 16.80 5.80
C ILE A 559 5.57 18.32 5.89
N PRO A 560 5.53 18.94 7.09
CA PRO A 560 5.66 20.39 7.21
C PRO A 560 6.97 20.92 6.66
N ALA A 561 6.94 22.14 6.13
CA ALA A 561 8.09 22.81 5.52
C ALA A 561 9.32 22.94 6.43
N SER A 562 9.16 22.77 7.75
CA SER A 562 10.26 22.80 8.73
C SER A 562 11.09 21.51 8.80
N PHE A 563 10.65 20.44 8.11
CA PHE A 563 11.26 19.09 8.20
C PHE A 563 12.22 18.76 7.06
N CYS A 564 12.41 19.64 6.07
CA CYS A 564 13.45 19.49 5.05
C CYS A 564 14.15 20.83 4.73
N ASP A 565 15.30 20.76 4.07
CA ASP A 565 16.09 21.95 3.71
C ASP A 565 15.48 22.72 2.52
N THR A 566 14.69 22.07 1.68
CA THR A 566 14.11 22.64 0.46
C THR A 566 12.63 22.25 0.33
N PRO A 567 11.68 23.06 0.84
CA PRO A 567 10.26 22.82 0.66
C PRO A 567 9.82 22.88 -0.83
N PRO A 568 8.75 22.14 -1.23
CA PRO A 568 7.85 21.37 -0.36
C PRO A 568 8.47 20.04 0.10
N CYS A 569 8.13 19.64 1.32
CA CYS A 569 8.71 18.49 1.98
C CYS A 569 7.84 17.25 1.88
N PHE A 570 8.43 16.13 1.48
CA PHE A 570 7.78 14.82 1.42
C PHE A 570 8.63 13.77 2.10
N ALA A 571 8.00 12.74 2.66
CA ALA A 571 8.69 11.61 3.28
C ALA A 571 7.92 10.30 3.14
N PHE A 572 8.66 9.18 3.22
CA PHE A 572 8.09 7.85 3.33
C PHE A 572 7.90 7.49 4.81
N PHE A 573 6.67 7.28 5.24
CA PHE A 573 6.35 6.84 6.60
C PHE A 573 5.80 5.43 6.64
N GLN A 574 5.77 4.85 7.86
CA GLN A 574 5.18 3.54 8.11
C GLN A 574 4.41 3.52 9.43
N GLY A 575 3.30 2.83 9.44
CA GLY A 575 2.40 2.69 10.60
C GLY A 575 1.00 2.32 10.16
N THR A 576 0.21 1.78 11.07
CA THR A 576 -1.25 1.74 10.89
C THR A 576 -1.83 3.16 10.79
N SER A 577 -1.07 4.16 11.25
CA SER A 577 -1.33 5.59 11.06
C SER A 577 -1.36 6.01 9.59
N MET A 578 -0.61 5.37 8.70
CA MET A 578 -0.59 5.63 7.26
C MET A 578 -1.65 4.81 6.52
N ALA A 579 -2.03 3.65 7.06
CA ALA A 579 -3.15 2.86 6.54
C ALA A 579 -4.52 3.52 6.80
N THR A 580 -4.68 4.18 7.93
CA THR A 580 -5.94 4.83 8.35
C THR A 580 -6.41 5.91 7.38
N PRO A 581 -5.58 6.86 6.92
CA PRO A 581 -6.02 7.90 5.98
C PRO A 581 -6.40 7.34 4.60
N HIS A 582 -5.91 6.18 4.18
CA HIS A 582 -6.42 5.49 3.00
C HIS A 582 -7.90 5.12 3.19
N LEU A 583 -8.26 4.55 4.35
CA LEU A 583 -9.64 4.22 4.66
C LEU A 583 -10.54 5.45 4.83
N ALA A 584 -10.04 6.51 5.47
CA ALA A 584 -10.78 7.77 5.60
C ALA A 584 -11.05 8.43 4.24
N GLY A 585 -10.04 8.46 3.37
CA GLY A 585 -10.16 8.93 2.00
C GLY A 585 -11.11 8.07 1.17
N SER A 586 -11.01 6.74 1.29
CA SER A 586 -11.94 5.80 0.65
C SER A 586 -13.38 6.01 1.13
N ALA A 587 -13.58 6.22 2.43
CA ALA A 587 -14.90 6.55 2.98
C ALA A 587 -15.43 7.87 2.41
N ALA A 588 -14.56 8.88 2.23
CA ALA A 588 -14.93 10.15 1.63
C ALA A 588 -15.34 9.99 0.15
N VAL A 589 -14.61 9.19 -0.64
CA VAL A 589 -14.97 8.91 -2.04
C VAL A 589 -16.29 8.14 -2.12
N VAL A 590 -16.47 7.08 -1.32
CA VAL A 590 -17.72 6.31 -1.28
C VAL A 590 -18.89 7.20 -0.86
N LYS A 591 -18.73 8.01 0.19
CA LYS A 591 -19.75 8.94 0.68
C LYS A 591 -20.10 10.01 -0.38
N GLY A 592 -19.11 10.55 -1.09
CA GLY A 592 -19.31 11.52 -2.15
C GLY A 592 -20.10 10.95 -3.34
N GLN A 593 -19.82 9.69 -3.74
CA GLN A 593 -20.56 9.01 -4.81
C GLN A 593 -21.94 8.50 -4.36
N HIS A 594 -22.11 8.21 -3.05
CA HIS A 594 -23.33 7.68 -2.46
C HIS A 594 -23.78 8.51 -1.25
N PRO A 595 -24.18 9.78 -1.42
CA PRO A 595 -24.43 10.71 -0.30
C PRO A 595 -25.59 10.27 0.62
N THR A 596 -26.46 9.37 0.15
CA THR A 596 -27.58 8.86 0.93
C THR A 596 -27.23 7.62 1.78
N TRP A 597 -26.04 7.03 1.58
CA TRP A 597 -25.64 5.88 2.38
C TRP A 597 -25.30 6.30 3.81
N SER A 598 -25.74 5.49 4.78
CA SER A 598 -25.42 5.68 6.19
C SER A 598 -23.95 5.34 6.47
N ALA A 599 -23.44 5.76 7.64
CA ALA A 599 -22.10 5.40 8.11
C ALA A 599 -21.86 3.88 8.06
N ALA A 600 -22.79 3.08 8.56
CA ALA A 600 -22.72 1.63 8.52
C ALA A 600 -22.68 1.05 7.08
N GLN A 601 -23.37 1.65 6.13
CA GLN A 601 -23.36 1.24 4.73
C GLN A 601 -22.03 1.56 4.06
N VAL A 602 -21.47 2.74 4.30
CA VAL A 602 -20.14 3.14 3.79
C VAL A 602 -19.06 2.23 4.38
N ARG A 603 -19.07 2.01 5.69
CA ARG A 603 -18.14 1.11 6.37
C ARG A 603 -18.22 -0.31 5.79
N SER A 604 -19.42 -0.85 5.65
CA SER A 604 -19.64 -2.18 5.05
C SER A 604 -19.15 -2.23 3.61
N ALA A 605 -19.40 -1.22 2.80
CA ALA A 605 -18.93 -1.17 1.42
C ALA A 605 -17.41 -1.35 1.34
N ILE A 606 -16.64 -0.68 2.20
CA ILE A 606 -15.18 -0.80 2.24
C ILE A 606 -14.76 -2.19 2.77
N VAL A 607 -15.30 -2.59 3.92
CA VAL A 607 -14.87 -3.82 4.62
C VAL A 607 -15.31 -5.07 3.88
N ASN A 608 -16.57 -5.14 3.46
CA ASN A 608 -17.14 -6.37 2.94
C ASN A 608 -16.95 -6.60 1.43
N THR A 609 -16.26 -5.67 0.75
CA THR A 609 -15.84 -5.84 -0.65
C THR A 609 -14.31 -5.85 -0.83
N ALA A 610 -13.57 -5.95 0.27
CA ALA A 610 -12.11 -6.01 0.28
C ALA A 610 -11.56 -7.19 -0.52
N ASP A 611 -10.35 -7.06 -1.06
CA ASP A 611 -9.69 -8.12 -1.82
C ASP A 611 -9.18 -9.22 -0.89
N GLN A 612 -9.61 -10.46 -1.15
CA GLN A 612 -9.13 -11.65 -0.44
C GLN A 612 -7.97 -12.33 -1.17
N GLY A 613 -7.08 -12.95 -0.41
CA GLY A 613 -6.01 -13.80 -0.96
C GLY A 613 -4.82 -13.04 -1.54
N VAL A 614 -4.75 -11.73 -1.42
CA VAL A 614 -3.65 -10.88 -1.91
C VAL A 614 -2.57 -10.64 -0.84
N LEU A 615 -2.96 -10.56 0.43
CA LEU A 615 -2.06 -10.24 1.54
C LEU A 615 -1.10 -11.41 1.87
N ARG A 616 0.17 -11.08 2.05
CA ARG A 616 1.27 -12.02 2.28
C ARG A 616 1.85 -11.89 3.69
N ASP A 617 2.44 -12.98 4.18
CA ASP A 617 3.04 -12.99 5.52
C ASP A 617 4.28 -12.09 5.63
N PHE A 618 4.46 -11.44 6.79
CA PHE A 618 5.54 -10.49 7.01
C PHE A 618 6.92 -11.15 7.15
N GLN A 619 7.01 -12.45 7.41
CA GLN A 619 8.28 -13.11 7.63
C GLN A 619 8.96 -13.49 6.32
N THR A 620 8.21 -14.07 5.40
CA THR A 620 8.76 -14.57 4.13
C THR A 620 8.24 -13.82 2.92
N GLY A 621 7.08 -13.18 3.00
CA GLY A 621 6.38 -12.56 1.87
C GLY A 621 5.85 -13.55 0.84
N LEU A 622 5.84 -14.85 1.14
CA LEU A 622 5.50 -15.90 0.19
C LEU A 622 4.13 -16.53 0.42
N SER A 623 3.72 -16.66 1.69
CA SER A 623 2.48 -17.33 2.05
C SER A 623 1.34 -16.32 2.16
N THR A 624 0.19 -16.65 1.58
CA THR A 624 -1.03 -15.85 1.77
C THR A 624 -1.51 -15.93 3.21
N VAL A 625 -1.82 -14.77 3.81
CA VAL A 625 -2.40 -14.68 5.14
C VAL A 625 -3.91 -14.86 5.04
N THR A 626 -4.46 -15.78 5.83
CA THR A 626 -5.90 -16.09 5.87
C THR A 626 -6.52 -15.88 7.25
N ASN A 627 -5.72 -15.53 8.26
CA ASN A 627 -6.20 -15.31 9.63
C ASN A 627 -6.96 -13.98 9.70
N VAL A 628 -8.28 -14.06 9.93
CA VAL A 628 -9.17 -12.88 9.99
C VAL A 628 -8.80 -11.89 11.10
N ASN A 629 -8.10 -12.32 12.15
CA ASN A 629 -7.62 -11.41 13.19
C ASN A 629 -6.35 -10.64 12.80
N ILE A 630 -5.75 -10.96 11.66
CA ILE A 630 -4.60 -10.25 11.08
C ILE A 630 -5.07 -9.32 9.94
N ILE A 631 -5.93 -9.83 9.06
CA ILE A 631 -6.29 -9.17 7.81
C ILE A 631 -7.72 -8.61 7.78
N GLY A 632 -8.52 -8.84 8.82
CA GLY A 632 -9.95 -8.52 8.75
C GLY A 632 -10.63 -9.24 7.59
N SER A 633 -11.28 -8.48 6.75
CA SER A 633 -11.90 -8.97 5.51
C SER A 633 -10.92 -9.07 4.32
N GLY A 634 -9.73 -8.47 4.40
CA GLY A 634 -8.74 -8.47 3.32
C GLY A 634 -8.10 -7.09 3.12
N ARG A 635 -7.53 -6.82 1.93
CA ARG A 635 -7.03 -5.49 1.56
C ARG A 635 -8.18 -4.65 0.99
N GLU A 636 -8.27 -3.38 1.37
CA GLU A 636 -9.27 -2.47 0.81
C GLU A 636 -9.19 -2.40 -0.73
N ASN A 637 -10.36 -2.26 -1.35
CA ASN A 637 -10.52 -2.04 -2.78
C ASN A 637 -11.61 -1.00 -3.02
N LEU A 638 -11.20 0.23 -3.29
CA LEU A 638 -12.12 1.36 -3.43
C LEU A 638 -13.07 1.19 -4.63
N LEU A 639 -12.59 0.59 -5.73
CA LEU A 639 -13.45 0.32 -6.88
C LEU A 639 -14.57 -0.66 -6.52
N SER A 640 -14.26 -1.70 -5.75
CA SER A 640 -15.26 -2.65 -5.26
C SER A 640 -16.23 -1.99 -4.28
N ALA A 641 -15.72 -1.10 -3.41
CA ALA A 641 -16.52 -0.39 -2.41
C ALA A 641 -17.57 0.54 -3.05
N VAL A 642 -17.19 1.36 -4.03
CA VAL A 642 -18.14 2.24 -4.73
C VAL A 642 -19.18 1.46 -5.54
N ASN A 643 -18.89 0.20 -5.86
CA ASN A 643 -19.79 -0.71 -6.60
C ASN A 643 -20.59 -1.68 -5.70
N ALA A 644 -20.48 -1.57 -4.37
CA ALA A 644 -21.16 -2.46 -3.46
C ALA A 644 -22.69 -2.58 -3.75
N LYS A 645 -23.22 -3.79 -3.69
CA LYS A 645 -24.64 -4.07 -3.97
C LYS A 645 -25.42 -4.43 -2.72
N VAL A 646 -24.72 -4.76 -1.65
CA VAL A 646 -25.29 -5.13 -0.35
C VAL A 646 -24.37 -4.61 0.75
N ALA A 647 -24.95 -4.09 1.81
CA ALA A 647 -24.24 -3.74 3.05
C ALA A 647 -24.62 -4.70 4.17
N LEU A 648 -23.68 -4.93 5.07
CA LEU A 648 -23.79 -5.76 6.27
C LEU A 648 -23.63 -4.90 7.52
N ASP A 649 -24.45 -5.15 8.54
CA ASP A 649 -24.28 -4.59 9.87
C ASP A 649 -24.56 -5.66 10.93
N PRO A 650 -23.57 -6.03 11.75
CA PRO A 650 -22.15 -5.61 11.71
C PRO A 650 -21.36 -6.22 10.54
N VAL A 651 -20.19 -5.65 10.25
CA VAL A 651 -19.32 -6.03 9.10
C VAL A 651 -18.62 -7.37 9.28
N SER A 652 -18.57 -7.91 10.50
CA SER A 652 -18.00 -9.22 10.85
C SER A 652 -18.87 -9.92 11.88
N VAL A 653 -18.72 -11.24 12.01
CA VAL A 653 -19.48 -12.09 12.92
C VAL A 653 -18.55 -12.71 13.94
N SER A 654 -18.66 -12.35 15.22
CA SER A 654 -17.94 -13.01 16.30
C SER A 654 -18.88 -13.65 17.30
N PHE A 655 -18.66 -14.93 17.58
CA PHE A 655 -19.39 -15.67 18.61
C PHE A 655 -18.76 -15.57 20.01
N GLY A 656 -17.67 -14.79 20.11
CA GLY A 656 -16.97 -14.59 21.35
C GLY A 656 -16.20 -15.85 21.81
N SER A 657 -16.01 -15.98 23.11
CA SER A 657 -15.40 -17.17 23.68
C SER A 657 -16.45 -18.26 24.00
N VAL A 658 -16.07 -19.52 23.77
CA VAL A 658 -16.92 -20.70 23.94
C VAL A 658 -16.11 -21.79 24.66
N PRO A 659 -16.66 -22.43 25.71
CA PRO A 659 -15.97 -23.49 26.41
C PRO A 659 -15.90 -24.79 25.58
N SER A 660 -14.73 -25.47 25.60
CA SER A 660 -14.57 -26.76 24.93
C SER A 660 -15.19 -27.95 25.70
N GLY A 661 -15.52 -27.75 26.98
CA GLY A 661 -16.02 -28.83 27.89
C GLY A 661 -17.47 -29.28 27.60
N SER A 662 -18.25 -28.54 26.84
CA SER A 662 -19.65 -28.84 26.52
C SER A 662 -19.97 -28.44 25.07
N SER A 663 -20.92 -29.15 24.47
CA SER A 663 -21.48 -28.71 23.17
C SER A 663 -22.21 -27.39 23.31
N GLN A 664 -21.99 -26.49 22.36
CA GLN A 664 -22.61 -25.16 22.32
C GLN A 664 -23.14 -24.87 20.93
N THR A 665 -24.32 -24.29 20.89
CA THR A 665 -24.89 -23.68 19.67
C THR A 665 -25.20 -22.23 19.95
N LYS A 666 -24.68 -21.32 19.13
CA LYS A 666 -24.97 -19.88 19.20
C LYS A 666 -25.43 -19.37 17.87
N THR A 667 -26.32 -18.40 17.88
CA THR A 667 -26.78 -17.70 16.68
C THR A 667 -26.34 -16.25 16.73
N PHE A 668 -26.09 -15.68 15.56
CA PHE A 668 -25.75 -14.27 15.37
C PHE A 668 -26.52 -13.71 14.19
N ASN A 669 -27.20 -12.58 14.37
CA ASN A 669 -27.97 -11.92 13.35
C ASN A 669 -27.13 -10.84 12.66
N VAL A 670 -27.09 -10.87 11.34
CA VAL A 670 -26.48 -9.84 10.48
C VAL A 670 -27.60 -9.18 9.70
N THR A 671 -27.69 -7.87 9.75
CA THR A 671 -28.58 -7.09 8.91
C THR A 671 -27.97 -6.92 7.53
N LEU A 672 -28.66 -7.34 6.49
CA LEU A 672 -28.31 -7.07 5.10
C LEU A 672 -29.18 -5.92 4.60
N THR A 673 -28.57 -4.94 3.92
CA THR A 673 -29.28 -3.87 3.23
C THR A 673 -29.01 -3.93 1.74
N ASN A 674 -30.05 -3.97 0.93
CA ASN A 674 -29.93 -3.93 -0.52
C ASN A 674 -29.59 -2.49 -0.97
N LEU A 675 -28.36 -2.27 -1.44
CA LEU A 675 -27.90 -0.96 -1.91
C LEU A 675 -28.30 -0.64 -3.35
N THR A 676 -29.04 -1.54 -4.02
CA THR A 676 -29.45 -1.34 -5.41
C THR A 676 -30.84 -0.70 -5.53
N GLY A 677 -31.09 -0.03 -6.66
CA GLY A 677 -32.39 0.60 -6.96
C GLY A 677 -33.52 -0.36 -7.32
N ALA A 678 -33.35 -1.68 -7.16
CA ALA A 678 -34.36 -2.68 -7.48
C ALA A 678 -34.35 -3.86 -6.50
N ALA A 679 -35.47 -4.60 -6.40
CA ALA A 679 -35.53 -5.79 -5.57
C ALA A 679 -34.47 -6.83 -5.98
N ALA A 680 -33.89 -7.50 -4.99
CA ALA A 680 -32.83 -8.49 -5.17
C ALA A 680 -32.98 -9.65 -4.18
N THR A 681 -32.58 -10.85 -4.61
CA THR A 681 -32.33 -11.98 -3.72
C THR A 681 -30.84 -12.19 -3.60
N PHE A 682 -30.34 -12.18 -2.37
CA PHE A 682 -28.95 -12.45 -2.03
C PHE A 682 -28.83 -13.88 -1.53
N SER A 683 -27.95 -14.67 -2.14
CA SER A 683 -27.57 -16.01 -1.71
C SER A 683 -26.41 -15.92 -0.71
N LEU A 684 -26.50 -16.69 0.37
CA LEU A 684 -25.50 -16.71 1.44
C LEU A 684 -24.92 -18.12 1.61
N SER A 685 -23.61 -18.19 1.88
CA SER A 685 -22.91 -19.45 2.16
C SER A 685 -21.76 -19.25 3.11
N ILE A 686 -21.33 -20.32 3.78
CA ILE A 686 -20.11 -20.35 4.62
C ILE A 686 -19.03 -21.12 3.88
N ALA A 687 -17.81 -20.57 3.90
CA ALA A 687 -16.61 -21.17 3.31
C ALA A 687 -15.41 -21.06 4.26
N ASN A 688 -14.30 -21.71 3.90
CA ASN A 688 -12.99 -21.57 4.57
C ASN A 688 -13.03 -21.82 6.09
N THR A 689 -13.85 -22.77 6.56
CA THR A 689 -13.95 -23.13 7.97
C THR A 689 -12.66 -23.80 8.42
N THR A 690 -12.09 -23.30 9.52
CA THR A 690 -10.87 -23.83 10.12
C THR A 690 -11.13 -24.44 11.52
N GLY A 691 -10.22 -25.31 11.96
CA GLY A 691 -10.27 -25.97 13.26
C GLY A 691 -11.18 -27.19 13.28
N THR A 692 -11.09 -27.97 14.36
CA THR A 692 -11.82 -29.22 14.51
C THR A 692 -12.96 -29.06 15.52
N GLY A 693 -14.14 -29.60 15.18
CA GLY A 693 -15.31 -29.66 16.07
C GLY A 693 -16.17 -28.38 16.08
N VAL A 694 -15.82 -27.36 15.30
CA VAL A 694 -16.66 -26.16 15.13
C VAL A 694 -17.18 -26.12 13.69
N THR A 695 -18.48 -25.90 13.55
CA THR A 695 -19.13 -25.73 12.24
C THR A 695 -19.98 -24.48 12.23
N TYR A 696 -20.16 -23.92 11.03
CA TYR A 696 -20.98 -22.75 10.82
C TYR A 696 -22.00 -22.99 9.70
N SER A 697 -23.18 -22.44 9.87
CA SER A 697 -24.23 -22.40 8.84
C SER A 697 -24.87 -21.04 8.78
N VAL A 698 -25.59 -20.74 7.71
CA VAL A 698 -26.26 -19.45 7.52
C VAL A 698 -27.61 -19.63 6.82
N THR A 699 -28.54 -18.70 7.03
CA THR A 699 -29.75 -18.55 6.20
C THR A 699 -29.32 -18.53 4.73
N PRO A 700 -29.84 -19.46 3.86
CA PRO A 700 -29.28 -19.65 2.51
C PRO A 700 -29.56 -18.49 1.56
N SER A 701 -30.64 -17.73 1.78
CA SER A 701 -30.96 -16.55 0.97
C SER A 701 -31.85 -15.56 1.71
N VAL A 702 -31.75 -14.28 1.31
CA VAL A 702 -32.57 -13.16 1.79
C VAL A 702 -33.06 -12.36 0.57
N SER A 703 -34.36 -12.17 0.43
CA SER A 703 -34.96 -11.34 -0.63
C SER A 703 -35.36 -9.98 -0.09
N LEU A 704 -34.87 -8.91 -0.72
CA LEU A 704 -35.01 -7.54 -0.26
C LEU A 704 -35.49 -6.63 -1.39
N GLY A 705 -36.46 -5.76 -1.09
CA GLY A 705 -36.80 -4.64 -1.97
C GLY A 705 -35.66 -3.67 -2.18
N ALA A 706 -35.79 -2.71 -3.09
CA ALA A 706 -34.83 -1.64 -3.30
C ALA A 706 -34.61 -0.84 -1.99
N GLY A 707 -33.37 -0.68 -1.54
CA GLY A 707 -33.04 0.02 -0.31
C GLY A 707 -33.52 -0.63 1.00
N ALA A 708 -34.19 -1.79 0.91
CA ALA A 708 -34.73 -2.49 2.09
C ALA A 708 -33.66 -3.29 2.82
N SER A 709 -33.86 -3.46 4.13
CA SER A 709 -33.03 -4.29 5.00
C SER A 709 -33.77 -5.54 5.46
N GLY A 710 -33.01 -6.59 5.77
CA GLY A 710 -33.51 -7.85 6.33
C GLY A 710 -32.41 -8.60 7.06
N THR A 711 -32.77 -9.61 7.81
CA THR A 711 -31.86 -10.33 8.69
C THR A 711 -31.48 -11.69 8.11
N ALA A 712 -30.16 -11.99 8.12
CA ALA A 712 -29.62 -13.33 7.97
C ALA A 712 -29.10 -13.82 9.33
N THR A 713 -29.35 -15.09 9.64
CA THR A 713 -28.89 -15.70 10.87
C THR A 713 -27.72 -16.63 10.57
N VAL A 714 -26.58 -16.36 11.19
CA VAL A 714 -25.41 -17.26 11.20
C VAL A 714 -25.46 -18.10 12.46
N THR A 715 -25.32 -19.40 12.34
CA THR A 715 -25.31 -20.35 13.44
C THR A 715 -23.94 -21.00 13.56
N MET A 716 -23.36 -20.95 14.73
CA MET A 716 -22.16 -21.67 15.11
C MET A 716 -22.52 -22.88 16.01
N THR A 717 -21.97 -24.03 15.72
CA THR A 717 -22.07 -25.22 16.56
C THR A 717 -20.67 -25.72 16.90
N ALA A 718 -20.33 -25.72 18.20
CA ALA A 718 -19.11 -26.29 18.74
C ALA A 718 -19.45 -27.60 19.46
N ALA A 719 -18.85 -28.70 19.05
CA ALA A 719 -19.01 -29.99 19.70
C ALA A 719 -18.25 -30.00 21.03
N LYS A 720 -18.65 -30.88 21.97
CA LYS A 720 -17.84 -31.15 23.14
C LYS A 720 -16.48 -31.71 22.72
N GLY A 721 -15.41 -31.15 23.22
CA GLY A 721 -14.04 -31.53 22.86
C GLY A 721 -13.54 -30.86 21.56
N SER A 722 -14.18 -29.81 21.06
CA SER A 722 -13.64 -28.97 19.98
C SER A 722 -12.22 -28.53 20.31
N SER A 723 -11.37 -28.43 19.27
CA SER A 723 -9.99 -27.96 19.44
C SER A 723 -9.95 -26.56 20.04
N ARG A 724 -9.07 -26.34 21.02
CA ARG A 724 -8.89 -25.02 21.64
C ARG A 724 -8.18 -24.08 20.68
N GLY A 725 -8.46 -22.79 20.80
CA GLY A 725 -7.85 -21.73 20.00
C GLY A 725 -8.84 -21.02 19.07
N PHE A 726 -8.32 -20.41 18.03
CA PHE A 726 -9.06 -19.62 17.09
C PHE A 726 -9.69 -20.49 16.00
N HIS A 727 -10.98 -20.29 15.77
CA HIS A 727 -11.75 -20.90 14.71
C HIS A 727 -12.35 -19.80 13.87
N GLN A 728 -12.26 -19.93 12.56
CA GLN A 728 -12.77 -18.93 11.62
C GLN A 728 -13.47 -19.56 10.42
N ALA A 729 -14.27 -18.76 9.74
CA ALA A 729 -14.86 -19.03 8.44
C ALA A 729 -15.09 -17.71 7.68
N THR A 730 -15.53 -17.82 6.45
CA THR A 730 -15.96 -16.69 5.63
C THR A 730 -17.45 -16.83 5.33
N LEU A 731 -18.23 -15.81 5.66
CA LEU A 731 -19.59 -15.64 5.18
C LEU A 731 -19.53 -14.98 3.81
N ASN A 732 -19.97 -15.66 2.76
CA ASN A 732 -20.07 -15.14 1.40
C ASN A 732 -21.50 -14.76 1.06
N ILE A 733 -21.68 -13.62 0.41
CA ILE A 733 -22.97 -13.12 -0.07
C ILE A 733 -22.83 -12.79 -1.55
N SER A 734 -23.80 -13.21 -2.37
CA SER A 734 -23.83 -12.89 -3.80
C SER A 734 -25.24 -12.57 -4.28
N GLY A 735 -25.36 -11.60 -5.17
CA GLY A 735 -26.65 -11.20 -5.76
C GLY A 735 -26.50 -9.94 -6.63
N ARG A 736 -27.36 -9.79 -7.62
CA ARG A 736 -27.40 -8.62 -8.53
C ARG A 736 -26.07 -8.32 -9.23
N GLY A 737 -25.25 -9.35 -9.50
CA GLY A 737 -23.95 -9.16 -10.15
C GLY A 737 -22.87 -8.58 -9.23
N GLY A 738 -23.10 -8.53 -7.92
CA GLY A 738 -22.11 -8.16 -6.92
C GLY A 738 -21.92 -9.26 -5.88
N SER A 739 -20.80 -9.19 -5.17
CA SER A 739 -20.45 -10.07 -4.05
C SER A 739 -19.99 -9.24 -2.86
N ALA A 740 -20.22 -9.78 -1.68
CA ALA A 740 -19.67 -9.29 -0.42
C ALA A 740 -19.25 -10.50 0.43
N HIS A 741 -18.39 -10.27 1.42
CA HIS A 741 -18.01 -11.30 2.36
C HIS A 741 -17.77 -10.70 3.75
N ALA A 742 -17.83 -11.54 4.77
CA ALA A 742 -17.55 -11.13 6.15
C ALA A 742 -16.74 -12.19 6.87
N ALA A 743 -15.84 -11.76 7.74
CA ALA A 743 -15.14 -12.63 8.65
C ALA A 743 -16.10 -13.24 9.68
N VAL A 744 -15.98 -14.54 9.94
CA VAL A 744 -16.69 -15.27 11.01
C VAL A 744 -15.67 -15.84 11.96
N PHE A 745 -15.85 -15.62 13.26
CA PHE A 745 -14.86 -15.98 14.27
C PHE A 745 -15.46 -16.57 15.54
N THR A 746 -14.71 -17.49 16.17
CA THR A 746 -15.02 -18.07 17.48
C THR A 746 -13.71 -18.42 18.20
N PHE A 747 -13.62 -18.12 19.47
CA PHE A 747 -12.51 -18.55 20.33
C PHE A 747 -12.96 -19.71 21.23
N ILE A 748 -12.34 -20.89 21.10
CA ILE A 748 -12.61 -22.04 21.96
C ILE A 748 -11.60 -22.06 23.12
N LYS A 749 -12.11 -21.96 24.36
CA LYS A 749 -11.31 -21.96 25.61
C LYS A 749 -11.04 -23.36 26.13
#